data_26bba1ae501ba32609fad381b4752e17
#
_entry.id   26bba1ae501ba32609fad381b4752e17
#
_cell.length_a   1.000
_cell.length_b   1.000
_cell.length_c   1.000
_cell.angle_alpha   90.00
_cell.angle_beta   90.00
_cell.angle_gamma   90.00
#
_symmetry.space_group_name_H-M   'P 1'
#
loop_
_entity.id
_entity.type
_entity.pdbx_description
1 polymer ?
#
loop_
_entity_poly.entity_id
_entity_poly.type
_entity_poly.pdbx_seq_one_letter_code
_entity_poly.pdbx_strand_id
1 'polypeptide(L)'
;MSRTGKIISWIVGIFLLLILVVVIVIATFDWNRLKPTINEKVSTELNRPFAIRGDLGISWERNRAEPGWRSWVPWPHVHAEDILLGNPPEIPEVTMVHLQRADATLAPLALIGKEVFIPWIRLTQPDARLIQTADKKNNWTFTLAGSDNPDQDQAPSAWTFRLDNIMFDRAQIGYRDAINKADVQVTVDPLGKPVPYVQVAGSKDDKSQKSASDFVFGWKAAGTYNDEKLTGDGRIGGMLSLRSKTNPFPLEADVRNGTTRVQVAGTLQDPLNLGGLDIRLRFSGDTLANLYGLTGILLPDTPPYETDGHLIARFQEKGGPVFRYENFNGHIGDSDIHGSMTYSQVKPRPKLEGSLESRQLRMADLGPLIGVDSGKGSDKTVQAKAKRGEASGQPADRVLPHDKFDTKNWDVMDADVKFSGKRIEHSNSLPLSDLYTHLVLKKGDLLLDPLRFGIAGGSLNSTIHMEGNRTPMRARADLHARNLKLKQLFPDVEAMQSSMGQMNGDATLSGTGNSVADILATSNGDLKMLMNDGVISRSLMEIVGLNVGNYVVGKLFGDDEVRINCAAADLNVRNGLASTKLFVFDTENAVINIAGTTNFANERMDLSIDPESKGIRIVTLRSPLYVKGTFKNPDAGVKAGPLIARGAAAVALGAVVGPAAALLALISPSDNEDNQCTNVLQQMKSKK
;
A
#
# COMPACT_ATOMS: atom_id res chain seq x y z
N MET A 1 -78.95 -43.66 27.37
CA MET A 1 -77.56 -43.24 27.65
C MET A 1 -77.20 -43.71 29.06
N SER A 2 -76.14 -44.42 29.22
CA SER A 2 -75.60 -44.86 30.51
C SER A 2 -75.23 -43.66 31.40
N ARG A 3 -75.30 -43.85 32.74
CA ARG A 3 -74.92 -42.75 33.68
C ARG A 3 -73.52 -42.18 33.38
N THR A 4 -72.56 -43.01 32.93
CA THR A 4 -71.23 -42.64 32.45
C THR A 4 -71.25 -41.76 31.19
N GLY A 5 -72.16 -42.01 30.22
CA GLY A 5 -72.27 -41.18 29.02
C GLY A 5 -72.78 -39.76 29.33
N LYS A 6 -73.71 -39.62 30.31
CA LYS A 6 -74.12 -38.28 30.75
C LYS A 6 -73.01 -37.47 31.45
N ILE A 7 -72.20 -38.14 32.27
CA ILE A 7 -71.07 -37.48 32.97
C ILE A 7 -70.01 -37.03 31.95
N ILE A 8 -69.66 -37.87 30.97
CA ILE A 8 -68.71 -37.50 29.89
C ILE A 8 -69.23 -36.32 29.08
N SER A 9 -70.56 -36.36 28.71
CA SER A 9 -71.18 -35.23 27.97
C SER A 9 -71.15 -33.89 28.77
N TRP A 10 -71.36 -33.93 30.09
CA TRP A 10 -71.23 -32.76 30.95
C TRP A 10 -69.80 -32.27 31.05
N ILE A 11 -68.81 -33.12 31.22
CA ILE A 11 -67.38 -32.78 31.23
C ILE A 11 -66.94 -32.12 29.90
N VAL A 12 -67.32 -32.73 28.75
CA VAL A 12 -67.06 -32.17 27.42
C VAL A 12 -67.79 -30.82 27.24
N GLY A 13 -69.07 -30.68 27.72
CA GLY A 13 -69.81 -29.43 27.66
C GLY A 13 -69.15 -28.31 28.49
N ILE A 14 -68.71 -28.62 29.71
CA ILE A 14 -67.97 -27.65 30.57
C ILE A 14 -66.63 -27.28 29.95
N PHE A 15 -65.90 -28.25 29.38
CA PHE A 15 -64.62 -28.00 28.70
C PHE A 15 -64.81 -27.10 27.46
N LEU A 16 -65.86 -27.36 26.65
CA LEU A 16 -66.16 -26.50 25.49
C LEU A 16 -66.63 -25.10 25.92
N LEU A 17 -67.42 -24.98 27.01
CA LEU A 17 -67.79 -23.71 27.57
C LEU A 17 -66.58 -22.92 28.10
N LEU A 18 -65.65 -23.59 28.75
CA LEU A 18 -64.40 -22.99 29.25
C LEU A 18 -63.51 -22.49 28.10
N ILE A 19 -63.40 -23.28 27.04
CA ILE A 19 -62.72 -22.87 25.79
C ILE A 19 -63.40 -21.62 25.21
N LEU A 20 -64.74 -21.63 25.13
CA LEU A 20 -65.52 -20.50 24.60
C LEU A 20 -65.28 -19.22 25.43
N VAL A 21 -65.31 -19.36 26.75
CA VAL A 21 -65.04 -18.23 27.66
C VAL A 21 -63.61 -17.70 27.46
N VAL A 22 -62.59 -18.58 27.36
CA VAL A 22 -61.22 -18.21 27.07
C VAL A 22 -61.11 -17.49 25.74
N VAL A 23 -61.74 -18.01 24.68
CA VAL A 23 -61.76 -17.36 23.36
C VAL A 23 -62.42 -15.97 23.41
N ILE A 24 -63.53 -15.82 24.11
CA ILE A 24 -64.21 -14.53 24.27
C ILE A 24 -63.29 -13.54 25.03
N VAL A 25 -62.67 -13.99 26.12
CA VAL A 25 -61.76 -13.16 26.92
C VAL A 25 -60.60 -12.70 26.04
N ILE A 26 -59.96 -13.60 25.31
CA ILE A 26 -58.84 -13.28 24.43
C ILE A 26 -59.26 -12.34 23.28
N ALA A 27 -60.46 -12.58 22.69
CA ALA A 27 -60.98 -11.77 21.57
C ALA A 27 -61.44 -10.36 22.00
N THR A 28 -61.80 -10.16 23.26
CA THR A 28 -62.30 -8.87 23.78
C THR A 28 -61.26 -8.15 24.64
N PHE A 29 -60.09 -8.79 24.88
CA PHE A 29 -59.07 -8.22 25.75
C PHE A 29 -58.41 -7.00 25.09
N ASP A 30 -58.33 -5.91 25.81
CA ASP A 30 -57.58 -4.71 25.40
C ASP A 30 -56.06 -4.94 25.65
N TRP A 31 -55.36 -5.34 24.60
CA TRP A 31 -53.92 -5.64 24.65
C TRP A 31 -53.07 -4.44 25.02
N ASN A 32 -53.55 -3.20 24.82
CA ASN A 32 -52.85 -1.98 25.22
C ASN A 32 -52.62 -1.90 26.74
N ARG A 33 -53.39 -2.60 27.56
CA ARG A 33 -53.19 -2.71 29.00
C ARG A 33 -51.90 -3.38 29.40
N LEU A 34 -51.33 -4.20 28.51
CA LEU A 34 -50.05 -4.88 28.75
C LEU A 34 -48.84 -4.01 28.41
N LYS A 35 -49.00 -2.90 27.67
CA LYS A 35 -47.89 -2.03 27.27
C LYS A 35 -47.01 -1.58 28.45
N PRO A 36 -47.52 -1.09 29.58
CA PRO A 36 -46.68 -0.66 30.70
C PRO A 36 -45.78 -1.79 31.20
N THR A 37 -46.35 -3.01 31.38
CA THR A 37 -45.60 -4.18 31.85
C THR A 37 -44.57 -4.66 30.83
N ILE A 38 -44.92 -4.65 29.54
CA ILE A 38 -43.96 -5.02 28.47
C ILE A 38 -42.84 -3.99 28.41
N ASN A 39 -43.16 -2.70 28.41
CA ASN A 39 -42.20 -1.63 28.37
C ASN A 39 -41.21 -1.70 29.54
N GLU A 40 -41.69 -1.91 30.74
CA GLU A 40 -40.88 -2.03 31.97
C GLU A 40 -39.99 -3.26 31.93
N LYS A 41 -40.54 -4.45 31.60
CA LYS A 41 -39.73 -5.70 31.54
C LYS A 41 -38.68 -5.64 30.47
N VAL A 42 -39.03 -5.20 29.26
CA VAL A 42 -38.05 -5.09 28.14
C VAL A 42 -36.98 -4.05 28.46
N SER A 43 -37.39 -2.90 29.07
CA SER A 43 -36.42 -1.88 29.49
C SER A 43 -35.45 -2.41 30.55
N THR A 44 -35.92 -3.21 31.50
CA THR A 44 -35.11 -3.80 32.57
C THR A 44 -34.16 -4.85 31.98
N GLU A 45 -34.66 -5.77 31.17
CA GLU A 45 -33.84 -6.84 30.57
C GLU A 45 -32.75 -6.32 29.63
N LEU A 46 -33.07 -5.29 28.83
CA LEU A 46 -32.13 -4.67 27.88
C LEU A 46 -31.26 -3.59 28.54
N ASN A 47 -31.58 -3.21 29.78
CA ASN A 47 -30.96 -2.07 30.49
C ASN A 47 -30.98 -0.78 29.66
N ARG A 48 -32.15 -0.53 28.97
CA ARG A 48 -32.35 0.61 28.07
C ARG A 48 -33.83 1.01 28.03
N PRO A 49 -34.13 2.28 27.83
CA PRO A 49 -35.52 2.72 27.64
C PRO A 49 -36.17 2.02 26.44
N PHE A 50 -37.25 1.31 26.67
CA PHE A 50 -38.09 0.70 25.64
C PHE A 50 -39.53 1.16 25.80
N ALA A 51 -40.19 1.51 24.70
CA ALA A 51 -41.58 1.92 24.70
C ALA A 51 -42.33 1.53 23.44
N ILE A 52 -43.51 0.95 23.59
CA ILE A 52 -44.56 0.86 22.57
C ILE A 52 -45.52 2.02 22.84
N ARG A 53 -45.50 3.06 22.01
CA ARG A 53 -46.31 4.27 22.15
C ARG A 53 -47.63 4.19 21.42
N GLY A 54 -47.61 3.59 20.22
CA GLY A 54 -48.79 3.37 19.41
C GLY A 54 -49.63 2.18 19.84
N ASP A 55 -50.46 1.68 18.98
CA ASP A 55 -51.40 0.59 19.28
C ASP A 55 -50.65 -0.76 19.42
N LEU A 56 -51.09 -1.57 20.37
CA LEU A 56 -50.68 -2.96 20.55
C LEU A 56 -51.96 -3.83 20.47
N GLY A 57 -52.01 -4.66 19.44
CA GLY A 57 -53.18 -5.51 19.23
C GLY A 57 -52.83 -6.91 18.72
N ILE A 58 -53.79 -7.78 18.84
CA ILE A 58 -53.78 -9.12 18.30
C ILE A 58 -55.01 -9.34 17.47
N SER A 59 -54.82 -9.68 16.21
CA SER A 59 -55.86 -10.21 15.32
C SER A 59 -55.71 -11.71 15.14
N TRP A 60 -56.75 -12.37 14.74
CA TRP A 60 -56.79 -13.84 14.61
C TRP A 60 -57.11 -14.20 13.18
N GLU A 61 -56.16 -14.89 12.51
CA GLU A 61 -56.29 -15.29 11.13
C GLU A 61 -56.14 -16.82 10.99
N ARG A 62 -56.89 -17.39 10.03
CA ARG A 62 -56.77 -18.81 9.74
C ARG A 62 -55.63 -19.05 8.76
N ASN A 63 -54.69 -19.92 9.13
CA ASN A 63 -53.68 -20.37 8.20
C ASN A 63 -54.20 -21.49 7.30
N ARG A 64 -54.62 -21.13 6.08
CA ARG A 64 -55.17 -22.10 5.09
C ARG A 64 -54.08 -23.02 4.52
N ALA A 65 -52.81 -22.77 4.73
CA ALA A 65 -51.72 -23.62 4.28
C ALA A 65 -51.50 -24.84 5.19
N GLU A 66 -52.06 -24.85 6.38
CA GLU A 66 -51.99 -25.99 7.29
C GLU A 66 -52.87 -27.15 6.81
N PRO A 67 -52.38 -28.44 6.88
CA PRO A 67 -53.13 -29.56 6.45
C PRO A 67 -54.24 -30.00 7.46
N GLY A 68 -55.40 -30.40 6.94
CA GLY A 68 -56.48 -31.03 7.71
C GLY A 68 -57.10 -30.09 8.80
N TRP A 69 -57.38 -30.62 9.98
CA TRP A 69 -58.01 -29.89 11.07
C TRP A 69 -57.20 -28.71 11.59
N ARG A 70 -55.85 -28.72 11.37
CA ARG A 70 -54.94 -27.67 11.79
C ARG A 70 -55.28 -26.32 11.12
N SER A 71 -55.82 -26.34 9.89
CA SER A 71 -56.25 -25.13 9.19
C SER A 71 -57.42 -24.38 9.87
N TRP A 72 -58.09 -25.03 10.81
CA TRP A 72 -59.15 -24.40 11.60
C TRP A 72 -58.66 -23.70 12.86
N VAL A 73 -57.43 -23.97 13.30
CA VAL A 73 -56.81 -23.30 14.44
C VAL A 73 -56.45 -21.86 14.04
N PRO A 74 -57.04 -20.84 14.70
CA PRO A 74 -56.67 -19.47 14.37
C PRO A 74 -55.26 -19.14 14.88
N TRP A 75 -54.47 -18.47 14.02
CA TRP A 75 -53.16 -18.02 14.37
C TRP A 75 -53.22 -16.57 14.87
N PRO A 76 -52.58 -16.24 16.02
CA PRO A 76 -52.48 -14.87 16.47
C PRO A 76 -51.53 -14.09 15.59
N HIS A 77 -51.97 -12.98 15.09
CA HIS A 77 -51.25 -11.96 14.36
C HIS A 77 -51.11 -10.75 15.27
N VAL A 78 -49.91 -10.56 15.81
CA VAL A 78 -49.56 -9.49 16.74
C VAL A 78 -49.09 -8.30 15.96
N HIS A 79 -49.56 -7.11 16.26
CA HIS A 79 -49.01 -5.87 15.76
C HIS A 79 -48.72 -4.90 16.91
N ALA A 80 -47.66 -4.13 16.76
CA ALA A 80 -47.26 -3.07 17.66
C ALA A 80 -46.81 -1.87 16.84
N GLU A 81 -47.26 -0.67 17.22
CA GLU A 81 -46.98 0.57 16.50
C GLU A 81 -46.15 1.53 17.36
N ASP A 82 -45.39 2.41 16.70
CA ASP A 82 -44.51 3.41 17.29
C ASP A 82 -43.63 2.83 18.42
N ILE A 83 -42.76 1.88 18.01
CA ILE A 83 -41.87 1.17 18.91
C ILE A 83 -40.55 1.93 18.98
N LEU A 84 -40.11 2.25 20.20
CA LEU A 84 -38.86 2.96 20.46
C LEU A 84 -37.95 2.15 21.35
N LEU A 85 -36.67 2.10 20.97
CA LEU A 85 -35.59 1.63 21.82
C LEU A 85 -34.60 2.79 22.03
N GLY A 86 -34.36 3.14 23.27
CA GLY A 86 -33.44 4.21 23.64
C GLY A 86 -31.99 3.77 23.66
N ASN A 87 -31.10 4.74 23.76
CA ASN A 87 -29.67 4.54 23.97
C ASN A 87 -29.38 4.22 25.44
N PRO A 88 -28.19 3.61 25.74
CA PRO A 88 -27.73 3.50 27.11
C PRO A 88 -27.45 4.90 27.71
N PRO A 89 -27.42 5.03 29.04
CA PRO A 89 -27.28 6.33 29.72
C PRO A 89 -26.04 7.14 29.36
N GLU A 90 -25.01 6.48 28.89
CA GLU A 90 -23.73 7.09 28.52
C GLU A 90 -23.76 7.80 27.15
N ILE A 91 -24.79 7.57 26.35
CA ILE A 91 -24.94 8.17 25.02
C ILE A 91 -26.11 9.17 25.06
N PRO A 92 -25.86 10.46 24.82
CA PRO A 92 -26.83 11.54 25.05
C PRO A 92 -28.03 11.55 24.09
N GLU A 93 -27.94 10.92 22.92
CA GLU A 93 -29.03 10.78 22.00
C GLU A 93 -30.11 9.87 22.58
N VAL A 94 -31.39 10.29 22.50
CA VAL A 94 -32.49 9.60 23.19
C VAL A 94 -32.87 8.30 22.52
N THR A 95 -32.85 8.22 21.18
CA THR A 95 -33.38 7.10 20.40
C THR A 95 -32.31 6.38 19.63
N MET A 96 -32.18 5.07 19.86
CA MET A 96 -31.35 4.18 19.09
C MET A 96 -32.10 3.56 17.90
N VAL A 97 -33.30 3.03 18.15
CA VAL A 97 -34.14 2.41 17.12
C VAL A 97 -35.55 2.93 17.22
N HIS A 98 -36.12 3.27 16.08
CA HIS A 98 -37.53 3.59 15.91
C HIS A 98 -38.16 2.69 14.84
N LEU A 99 -39.26 2.04 15.17
CA LEU A 99 -40.06 1.27 14.24
C LEU A 99 -41.46 1.85 14.18
N GLN A 100 -41.90 2.21 13.00
CA GLN A 100 -43.29 2.70 12.84
C GLN A 100 -44.28 1.60 13.18
N ARG A 101 -44.01 0.35 12.75
CA ARG A 101 -44.86 -0.80 13.04
C ARG A 101 -44.09 -2.11 12.95
N ALA A 102 -44.39 -3.05 13.83
CA ALA A 102 -43.98 -4.43 13.76
C ALA A 102 -45.20 -5.35 13.72
N ASP A 103 -45.26 -6.23 12.75
CA ASP A 103 -46.26 -7.28 12.60
C ASP A 103 -45.61 -8.65 12.67
N ALA A 104 -46.17 -9.58 13.42
CA ALA A 104 -45.67 -10.94 13.56
C ALA A 104 -46.78 -11.94 13.70
N THR A 105 -46.62 -13.13 13.13
CA THR A 105 -47.55 -14.22 13.28
C THR A 105 -46.92 -15.32 14.12
N LEU A 106 -47.64 -15.83 15.11
CA LEU A 106 -47.17 -16.92 15.97
C LEU A 106 -47.91 -18.21 15.62
N ALA A 107 -47.18 -19.33 15.53
CA ALA A 107 -47.79 -20.64 15.32
C ALA A 107 -48.26 -21.26 16.65
N PRO A 108 -49.55 -21.28 16.96
CA PRO A 108 -50.03 -21.64 18.29
C PRO A 108 -49.81 -23.12 18.62
N LEU A 109 -49.84 -24.01 17.63
CA LEU A 109 -49.66 -25.44 17.82
C LEU A 109 -48.19 -25.81 18.15
N ALA A 110 -47.22 -25.03 17.75
CA ALA A 110 -45.83 -25.20 18.10
C ALA A 110 -45.58 -25.04 19.61
N LEU A 111 -46.37 -24.22 20.28
CA LEU A 111 -46.27 -24.01 21.73
C LEU A 111 -46.53 -25.29 22.54
N ILE A 112 -47.30 -26.24 22.02
CA ILE A 112 -47.54 -27.54 22.64
C ILE A 112 -46.23 -28.31 22.73
N GLY A 113 -45.36 -28.17 21.73
CA GLY A 113 -44.01 -28.74 21.69
C GLY A 113 -42.95 -27.88 22.40
N LYS A 114 -43.33 -26.88 23.16
CA LYS A 114 -42.45 -25.88 23.77
C LYS A 114 -41.57 -25.14 22.74
N GLU A 115 -42.08 -24.93 21.51
CA GLU A 115 -41.45 -24.17 20.47
C GLU A 115 -42.21 -22.87 20.25
N VAL A 116 -41.53 -21.72 20.39
CA VAL A 116 -42.06 -20.41 19.99
C VAL A 116 -41.69 -20.23 18.52
N PHE A 117 -42.61 -20.55 17.63
CA PHE A 117 -42.40 -20.48 16.20
C PHE A 117 -43.10 -19.25 15.61
N ILE A 118 -42.31 -18.35 15.03
CA ILE A 118 -42.71 -17.15 14.31
C ILE A 118 -42.39 -17.34 12.84
N PRO A 119 -43.35 -17.68 11.97
CA PRO A 119 -43.10 -17.90 10.53
C PRO A 119 -42.59 -16.65 9.82
N TRP A 120 -43.04 -15.49 10.24
CA TRP A 120 -42.57 -14.23 9.70
C TRP A 120 -42.78 -13.07 10.68
N ILE A 121 -41.90 -12.08 10.59
CA ILE A 121 -42.01 -10.76 11.18
C ILE A 121 -41.83 -9.70 10.09
N ARG A 122 -42.69 -8.70 10.04
CA ARG A 122 -42.58 -7.54 9.16
C ARG A 122 -42.34 -6.31 9.96
N LEU A 123 -41.30 -5.56 9.59
CA LEU A 123 -40.92 -4.28 10.20
C LEU A 123 -41.19 -3.17 9.19
N THR A 124 -41.99 -2.20 9.55
CA THR A 124 -42.34 -1.07 8.69
C THR A 124 -41.47 0.12 9.08
N GLN A 125 -40.71 0.64 8.12
CA GLN A 125 -39.80 1.78 8.23
C GLN A 125 -38.89 1.73 9.47
N PRO A 126 -38.07 0.69 9.63
CA PRO A 126 -37.07 0.66 10.69
C PRO A 126 -36.02 1.78 10.47
N ASP A 127 -35.83 2.61 11.49
CA ASP A 127 -34.79 3.64 11.57
C ASP A 127 -33.88 3.30 12.76
N ALA A 128 -32.62 3.02 12.50
CA ALA A 128 -31.62 2.68 13.51
C ALA A 128 -30.47 3.67 13.48
N ARG A 129 -30.03 4.14 14.65
CA ARG A 129 -28.89 5.05 14.81
C ARG A 129 -27.82 4.38 15.64
N LEU A 130 -26.74 3.99 14.97
CA LEU A 130 -25.57 3.37 15.56
C LEU A 130 -24.53 4.44 15.89
N ILE A 131 -24.13 4.54 17.14
CA ILE A 131 -23.25 5.61 17.63
C ILE A 131 -22.07 4.98 18.37
N GLN A 132 -20.85 5.40 17.99
CA GLN A 132 -19.62 5.14 18.71
C GLN A 132 -19.00 6.46 19.17
N THR A 133 -18.75 6.57 20.46
CA THR A 133 -18.18 7.76 21.09
C THR A 133 -16.65 7.75 21.07
N ALA A 134 -16.02 8.88 21.34
CA ALA A 134 -14.56 9.02 21.35
C ALA A 134 -13.86 8.15 22.43
N ASP A 135 -14.56 7.83 23.52
CA ASP A 135 -14.10 6.96 24.59
C ASP A 135 -14.38 5.46 24.32
N LYS A 136 -14.65 5.09 23.06
CA LYS A 136 -14.86 3.73 22.55
C LYS A 136 -16.13 3.04 23.04
N LYS A 137 -17.07 3.76 23.65
CA LYS A 137 -18.38 3.24 23.97
C LYS A 137 -19.29 3.25 22.74
N ASN A 138 -20.16 2.27 22.63
CA ASN A 138 -21.12 2.17 21.53
C ASN A 138 -22.53 1.83 22.03
N ASN A 139 -23.54 2.06 21.19
CA ASN A 139 -24.92 1.76 21.53
C ASN A 139 -25.44 0.41 21.01
N TRP A 140 -24.67 -0.36 20.28
CA TRP A 140 -25.09 -1.69 19.78
C TRP A 140 -24.61 -2.87 20.62
N THR A 141 -23.77 -2.65 21.63
CA THR A 141 -23.42 -3.68 22.60
C THR A 141 -24.45 -3.70 23.72
N PHE A 142 -25.14 -4.84 23.88
CA PHE A 142 -26.16 -5.03 24.92
C PHE A 142 -25.58 -5.81 26.08
N THR A 143 -25.71 -5.27 27.27
CA THR A 143 -25.50 -5.98 28.54
C THR A 143 -26.87 -6.39 29.05
N LEU A 144 -27.20 -7.67 28.95
CA LEU A 144 -28.46 -8.21 29.49
C LEU A 144 -28.40 -8.23 31.02
N ALA A 145 -29.53 -7.90 31.66
CA ALA A 145 -29.62 -7.99 33.13
C ALA A 145 -29.33 -9.43 33.59
N GLY A 146 -28.36 -9.61 34.48
CA GLY A 146 -27.96 -10.92 34.98
C GLY A 146 -26.77 -11.59 34.33
N SER A 147 -26.11 -10.93 33.36
CA SER A 147 -24.91 -11.48 32.68
C SER A 147 -23.60 -11.36 33.46
N ASP A 148 -23.62 -10.76 34.65
CA ASP A 148 -22.42 -10.54 35.47
C ASP A 148 -21.92 -11.79 36.27
N ASN A 149 -22.56 -12.95 36.10
CA ASN A 149 -22.15 -14.20 36.74
C ASN A 149 -21.82 -15.27 35.69
N PRO A 150 -20.54 -15.46 35.29
CA PRO A 150 -20.14 -16.47 34.32
C PRO A 150 -20.27 -17.93 34.84
N ASP A 151 -20.56 -18.14 36.12
CA ASP A 151 -20.61 -19.47 36.75
C ASP A 151 -22.01 -20.02 37.06
N GLN A 152 -23.08 -19.34 36.63
CA GLN A 152 -24.40 -19.94 36.64
C GLN A 152 -24.67 -20.72 35.36
N ASP A 153 -24.44 -22.02 35.39
CA ASP A 153 -25.04 -23.00 34.48
C ASP A 153 -26.58 -22.82 34.49
N GLN A 154 -27.11 -21.89 33.70
CA GLN A 154 -28.53 -21.86 33.43
C GLN A 154 -28.87 -23.14 32.67
N ALA A 155 -29.63 -24.03 33.33
CA ALA A 155 -30.18 -25.21 32.71
C ALA A 155 -30.80 -24.79 31.34
N PRO A 156 -30.51 -25.48 30.22
CA PRO A 156 -31.00 -25.09 28.91
C PRO A 156 -32.50 -24.89 28.97
N SER A 157 -32.98 -23.71 28.55
CA SER A 157 -34.40 -23.42 28.51
C SER A 157 -35.13 -24.55 27.80
N ALA A 158 -36.17 -25.11 28.45
CA ALA A 158 -36.98 -26.16 27.83
C ALA A 158 -37.75 -25.66 26.59
N TRP A 159 -37.70 -24.37 26.29
CA TRP A 159 -38.32 -23.72 25.14
C TRP A 159 -37.31 -23.44 24.02
N THR A 160 -37.69 -23.79 22.79
CA THR A 160 -36.94 -23.43 21.59
C THR A 160 -37.59 -22.24 20.88
N PHE A 161 -36.79 -21.37 20.26
CA PHE A 161 -37.27 -20.23 19.47
C PHE A 161 -36.92 -20.43 18.01
N ARG A 162 -37.91 -20.33 17.11
CA ARG A 162 -37.73 -20.40 15.67
C ARG A 162 -38.38 -19.22 14.96
N LEU A 163 -37.62 -18.53 14.14
CA LEU A 163 -38.05 -17.45 13.26
C LEU A 163 -37.64 -17.78 11.84
N ASP A 164 -38.60 -17.90 10.90
CA ASP A 164 -38.33 -18.33 9.53
C ASP A 164 -38.14 -17.18 8.55
N ASN A 165 -38.75 -16.02 8.76
CA ASN A 165 -38.62 -14.91 7.82
C ASN A 165 -38.70 -13.53 8.50
N ILE A 166 -37.80 -12.63 8.09
CA ILE A 166 -37.82 -11.23 8.48
C ILE A 166 -37.97 -10.38 7.22
N MET A 167 -39.02 -9.60 7.16
CA MET A 167 -39.32 -8.70 6.05
C MET A 167 -39.32 -7.25 6.57
N PHE A 168 -38.83 -6.34 5.75
CA PHE A 168 -39.01 -4.90 5.98
C PHE A 168 -39.22 -4.17 4.65
N ASP A 169 -39.87 -3.02 4.67
CA ASP A 169 -40.16 -2.26 3.46
C ASP A 169 -38.93 -1.43 3.04
N ARG A 170 -38.55 -0.49 3.90
CA ARG A 170 -37.34 0.32 3.72
C ARG A 170 -36.73 0.54 5.10
N ALA A 171 -35.47 0.25 5.25
CA ALA A 171 -34.72 0.54 6.47
C ALA A 171 -33.79 1.75 6.28
N GLN A 172 -33.68 2.57 7.32
CA GLN A 172 -32.70 3.63 7.42
C GLN A 172 -31.75 3.31 8.56
N ILE A 173 -30.45 3.44 8.32
CA ILE A 173 -29.42 3.18 9.32
C ILE A 173 -28.45 4.37 9.31
N GLY A 174 -28.46 5.16 10.38
CA GLY A 174 -27.43 6.17 10.62
C GLY A 174 -26.27 5.56 11.38
N TYR A 175 -25.05 5.76 10.91
CA TYR A 175 -23.84 5.35 11.60
C TYR A 175 -22.97 6.57 11.89
N ARG A 176 -22.70 6.82 13.18
CA ARG A 176 -21.83 7.90 13.63
C ARG A 176 -20.72 7.33 14.50
N ASP A 177 -19.46 7.63 14.13
CA ASP A 177 -18.27 7.18 14.83
C ASP A 177 -17.32 8.36 15.04
N ALA A 178 -17.14 8.74 16.30
CA ALA A 178 -16.27 9.87 16.67
C ALA A 178 -14.79 9.56 16.54
N ILE A 179 -14.40 8.27 16.55
CA ILE A 179 -13.01 7.83 16.43
C ILE A 179 -12.55 7.93 14.97
N ASN A 180 -13.37 7.37 14.07
CA ASN A 180 -13.12 7.35 12.63
C ASN A 180 -13.74 8.55 11.91
N LYS A 181 -14.27 9.54 12.65
CA LYS A 181 -14.94 10.73 12.10
C LYS A 181 -15.95 10.37 11.01
N ALA A 182 -16.78 9.35 11.29
CA ALA A 182 -17.79 8.88 10.37
C ALA A 182 -19.15 9.45 10.72
N ASP A 183 -19.90 9.89 9.69
CA ASP A 183 -21.33 10.21 9.75
C ASP A 183 -21.95 9.75 8.43
N VAL A 184 -22.53 8.55 8.42
CA VAL A 184 -23.00 7.85 7.23
C VAL A 184 -24.47 7.47 7.39
N GLN A 185 -25.28 7.77 6.38
CA GLN A 185 -26.66 7.32 6.26
C GLN A 185 -26.74 6.20 5.24
N VAL A 186 -27.32 5.08 5.64
CA VAL A 186 -27.54 3.91 4.79
C VAL A 186 -29.02 3.66 4.64
N THR A 187 -29.49 3.54 3.41
CA THR A 187 -30.86 3.11 3.09
C THR A 187 -30.80 1.69 2.54
N VAL A 188 -31.66 0.81 3.05
CA VAL A 188 -31.76 -0.58 2.60
C VAL A 188 -33.18 -0.84 2.09
N ASP A 189 -33.29 -1.24 0.84
CA ASP A 189 -34.55 -1.53 0.15
C ASP A 189 -34.61 -2.99 -0.31
N PRO A 190 -35.76 -3.69 -0.21
CA PRO A 190 -35.94 -5.00 -0.83
C PRO A 190 -35.86 -4.91 -2.36
N LEU A 191 -35.21 -5.87 -3.00
CA LEU A 191 -35.08 -5.94 -4.47
C LEU A 191 -36.39 -6.36 -5.18
N GLY A 192 -37.42 -6.74 -4.41
CA GLY A 192 -38.69 -7.27 -4.94
C GLY A 192 -38.60 -8.71 -5.43
N LYS A 193 -37.64 -9.03 -6.29
CA LYS A 193 -37.30 -10.42 -6.69
C LYS A 193 -35.86 -10.71 -6.29
N PRO A 194 -35.57 -11.86 -5.64
CA PRO A 194 -34.20 -12.28 -5.34
C PRO A 194 -33.38 -12.38 -6.62
N VAL A 195 -32.11 -11.93 -6.56
CA VAL A 195 -31.17 -12.02 -7.65
C VAL A 195 -30.14 -13.11 -7.32
N PRO A 196 -30.00 -14.16 -8.15
CA PRO A 196 -29.03 -15.22 -7.90
C PRO A 196 -27.59 -14.69 -7.81
N TYR A 197 -26.87 -15.07 -6.78
CA TYR A 197 -25.48 -14.66 -6.57
C TYR A 197 -24.57 -15.04 -7.75
N VAL A 198 -24.76 -16.23 -8.30
CA VAL A 198 -23.96 -16.75 -9.43
C VAL A 198 -24.02 -15.85 -10.68
N GLN A 199 -25.15 -15.18 -10.92
CA GLN A 199 -25.30 -14.26 -12.07
C GLN A 199 -24.47 -12.99 -11.92
N VAL A 200 -24.17 -12.59 -10.69
CA VAL A 200 -23.48 -11.33 -10.38
C VAL A 200 -21.97 -11.54 -10.26
N ALA A 201 -21.53 -12.66 -9.69
CA ALA A 201 -20.11 -12.95 -9.46
C ALA A 201 -19.31 -13.30 -10.73
N GLY A 202 -19.99 -13.56 -11.86
CA GLY A 202 -19.35 -13.77 -13.18
C GLY A 202 -18.44 -14.98 -13.29
N SER A 203 -18.39 -15.86 -12.29
CA SER A 203 -17.53 -17.05 -12.27
C SER A 203 -18.32 -18.31 -12.58
N LYS A 204 -18.02 -18.97 -13.70
CA LYS A 204 -18.62 -20.24 -14.10
C LYS A 204 -17.95 -21.46 -13.46
N ASP A 205 -16.76 -21.31 -12.87
CA ASP A 205 -15.89 -22.45 -12.52
C ASP A 205 -15.63 -22.67 -11.02
N ASP A 206 -16.12 -21.80 -10.13
CA ASP A 206 -15.87 -21.96 -8.70
C ASP A 206 -16.99 -22.73 -8.00
N LYS A 207 -16.71 -23.98 -7.64
CA LYS A 207 -17.66 -24.88 -6.96
C LYS A 207 -18.06 -24.40 -5.56
N SER A 208 -17.25 -23.55 -4.91
CA SER A 208 -17.53 -22.98 -3.58
C SER A 208 -18.68 -21.96 -3.61
N GLN A 209 -18.90 -21.31 -4.75
CA GLN A 209 -19.91 -20.27 -4.93
C GLN A 209 -21.34 -20.80 -5.16
N LYS A 210 -21.51 -22.10 -5.41
CA LYS A 210 -22.83 -22.69 -5.67
C LYS A 210 -23.74 -22.79 -4.45
N SER A 211 -23.22 -22.51 -3.25
CA SER A 211 -23.95 -22.65 -1.97
C SER A 211 -24.40 -21.34 -1.36
N ALA A 212 -24.08 -20.19 -1.96
CA ALA A 212 -24.48 -18.88 -1.42
C ALA A 212 -25.98 -18.63 -1.66
N SER A 213 -26.63 -17.96 -0.70
CA SER A 213 -28.01 -17.50 -0.84
C SER A 213 -28.12 -16.36 -1.85
N ASP A 214 -29.35 -16.13 -2.38
CA ASP A 214 -29.61 -15.05 -3.31
C ASP A 214 -29.46 -13.65 -2.65
N PHE A 215 -29.20 -12.63 -3.44
CA PHE A 215 -29.36 -11.24 -3.03
C PHE A 215 -30.85 -10.90 -2.88
N VAL A 216 -31.20 -10.34 -1.74
CA VAL A 216 -32.58 -9.98 -1.39
C VAL A 216 -32.75 -8.47 -1.23
N PHE A 217 -31.71 -7.79 -0.78
CA PHE A 217 -31.73 -6.37 -0.49
C PHE A 217 -30.68 -5.60 -1.29
N GLY A 218 -31.06 -4.40 -1.74
CA GLY A 218 -30.15 -3.37 -2.21
C GLY A 218 -29.92 -2.34 -1.10
N TRP A 219 -28.73 -1.75 -1.07
CA TRP A 219 -28.42 -0.68 -0.13
C TRP A 219 -27.74 0.51 -0.83
N LYS A 220 -27.91 1.70 -0.26
CA LYS A 220 -27.23 2.93 -0.66
C LYS A 220 -26.71 3.64 0.58
N ALA A 221 -25.48 4.14 0.52
CA ALA A 221 -24.84 4.88 1.59
C ALA A 221 -24.39 6.26 1.10
N ALA A 222 -24.52 7.27 1.96
CA ALA A 222 -23.99 8.60 1.72
C ALA A 222 -23.60 9.25 3.05
N GLY A 223 -22.52 10.04 3.06
CA GLY A 223 -22.05 10.71 4.26
C GLY A 223 -20.58 11.08 4.19
N THR A 224 -19.92 11.02 5.33
CA THR A 224 -18.49 11.27 5.47
C THR A 224 -17.82 10.14 6.26
N TYR A 225 -16.56 9.87 5.96
CA TYR A 225 -15.70 8.95 6.70
C TYR A 225 -14.26 9.48 6.66
N ASN A 226 -13.65 9.64 7.83
CA ASN A 226 -12.31 10.22 7.98
C ASN A 226 -12.17 11.60 7.29
N ASP A 227 -13.18 12.47 7.52
CA ASP A 227 -13.33 13.82 6.94
C ASP A 227 -13.54 13.84 5.40
N GLU A 228 -13.54 12.70 4.72
CA GLU A 228 -13.75 12.59 3.27
C GLU A 228 -15.19 12.19 2.92
N LYS A 229 -15.68 12.65 1.77
CA LYS A 229 -17.01 12.29 1.28
C LYS A 229 -17.08 10.79 0.99
N LEU A 230 -18.06 10.12 1.59
CA LEU A 230 -18.38 8.72 1.35
C LEU A 230 -19.69 8.57 0.59
N THR A 231 -19.67 7.76 -0.46
CA THR A 231 -20.88 7.30 -1.17
C THR A 231 -20.70 5.82 -1.52
N GLY A 232 -21.79 5.07 -1.54
CA GLY A 232 -21.72 3.67 -1.94
C GLY A 232 -23.10 3.09 -2.20
N ASP A 233 -23.08 1.98 -2.91
CA ASP A 233 -24.26 1.16 -3.16
C ASP A 233 -23.85 -0.30 -3.31
N GLY A 234 -24.83 -1.20 -3.22
CA GLY A 234 -24.59 -2.62 -3.35
C GLY A 234 -25.81 -3.47 -3.07
N ARG A 235 -25.55 -4.76 -2.93
CA ARG A 235 -26.57 -5.78 -2.66
C ARG A 235 -26.11 -6.72 -1.57
N ILE A 236 -27.07 -7.25 -0.80
CA ILE A 236 -26.83 -8.21 0.28
C ILE A 236 -27.88 -9.31 0.29
N GLY A 237 -27.53 -10.42 0.92
CA GLY A 237 -28.45 -11.55 1.13
C GLY A 237 -29.60 -11.27 2.07
N GLY A 238 -30.47 -12.26 2.25
CA GLY A 238 -31.60 -12.17 3.16
C GLY A 238 -31.18 -12.20 4.63
N MET A 239 -32.00 -11.57 5.51
CA MET A 239 -31.68 -11.44 6.95
C MET A 239 -31.50 -12.79 7.67
N LEU A 240 -32.19 -13.84 7.22
CA LEU A 240 -32.06 -15.17 7.83
C LEU A 240 -30.73 -15.84 7.46
N SER A 241 -30.17 -15.56 6.30
CA SER A 241 -28.84 -16.06 5.91
C SER A 241 -27.73 -15.47 6.79
N LEU A 242 -27.95 -14.35 7.47
CA LEU A 242 -27.03 -13.83 8.49
C LEU A 242 -26.85 -14.79 9.67
N ARG A 243 -27.85 -15.62 10.01
CA ARG A 243 -27.80 -16.59 11.12
C ARG A 243 -27.27 -17.95 10.71
N SER A 244 -27.06 -18.18 9.43
CA SER A 244 -26.57 -19.46 8.92
C SER A 244 -25.07 -19.58 9.12
N LYS A 245 -24.63 -20.65 9.77
CA LYS A 245 -23.21 -21.01 9.88
C LYS A 245 -22.71 -21.77 8.65
N THR A 246 -23.62 -22.34 7.87
CA THR A 246 -23.30 -23.24 6.74
C THR A 246 -23.48 -22.60 5.38
N ASN A 247 -24.43 -21.66 5.24
CA ASN A 247 -24.69 -20.98 3.98
C ASN A 247 -24.00 -19.61 3.99
N PRO A 248 -23.03 -19.37 3.08
CA PRO A 248 -22.36 -18.09 2.99
C PRO A 248 -23.35 -16.97 2.67
N PHE A 249 -23.20 -15.83 3.34
CA PHE A 249 -24.00 -14.63 3.13
C PHE A 249 -23.41 -13.80 1.97
N PRO A 250 -24.12 -13.61 0.87
CA PRO A 250 -23.61 -12.89 -0.28
C PRO A 250 -23.62 -11.38 -0.02
N LEU A 251 -22.55 -10.72 -0.45
CA LEU A 251 -22.42 -9.28 -0.39
C LEU A 251 -21.79 -8.72 -1.67
N GLU A 252 -22.25 -7.55 -2.06
CA GLU A 252 -21.69 -6.74 -3.14
C GLU A 252 -21.71 -5.29 -2.71
N ALA A 253 -20.63 -4.56 -2.99
CA ALA A 253 -20.50 -3.15 -2.69
C ALA A 253 -19.63 -2.42 -3.72
N ASP A 254 -19.99 -1.18 -4.03
CA ASP A 254 -19.17 -0.20 -4.73
C ASP A 254 -19.16 1.07 -3.88
N VAL A 255 -18.06 1.31 -3.19
CA VAL A 255 -17.92 2.41 -2.21
C VAL A 255 -16.81 3.35 -2.67
N ARG A 256 -17.07 4.65 -2.56
CA ARG A 256 -16.10 5.71 -2.79
C ARG A 256 -15.93 6.54 -1.53
N ASN A 257 -14.67 6.76 -1.14
CA ASN A 257 -14.31 7.65 -0.04
C ASN A 257 -13.19 8.57 -0.55
N GLY A 258 -13.49 9.85 -0.72
CA GLY A 258 -12.59 10.76 -1.39
C GLY A 258 -12.24 10.28 -2.81
N THR A 259 -10.94 10.08 -3.08
CA THR A 259 -10.43 9.56 -4.34
C THR A 259 -10.33 8.04 -4.39
N THR A 260 -10.50 7.36 -3.25
CA THR A 260 -10.43 5.90 -3.15
C THR A 260 -11.76 5.26 -3.51
N ARG A 261 -11.76 4.27 -4.38
CA ARG A 261 -12.90 3.43 -4.73
C ARG A 261 -12.62 1.98 -4.37
N VAL A 262 -13.56 1.36 -3.68
CA VAL A 262 -13.51 -0.03 -3.26
C VAL A 262 -14.72 -0.77 -3.81
N GLN A 263 -14.47 -1.81 -4.60
CA GLN A 263 -15.53 -2.68 -5.13
C GLN A 263 -15.30 -4.09 -4.59
N VAL A 264 -16.34 -4.67 -4.05
CA VAL A 264 -16.32 -6.03 -3.51
C VAL A 264 -17.48 -6.85 -4.05
N ALA A 265 -17.24 -8.13 -4.30
CA ALA A 265 -18.28 -9.11 -4.62
C ALA A 265 -17.85 -10.47 -4.08
N GLY A 266 -18.66 -11.06 -3.21
CA GLY A 266 -18.29 -12.33 -2.60
C GLY A 266 -19.23 -12.73 -1.47
N THR A 267 -18.68 -13.40 -0.48
CA THR A 267 -19.44 -13.98 0.62
C THR A 267 -18.80 -13.73 1.99
N LEU A 268 -19.65 -13.61 3.00
CA LEU A 268 -19.27 -13.59 4.41
C LEU A 268 -19.75 -14.90 5.07
N GLN A 269 -18.85 -15.61 5.71
CA GLN A 269 -19.13 -16.83 6.45
C GLN A 269 -19.44 -16.51 7.90
N ASP A 270 -20.45 -17.19 8.48
CA ASP A 270 -20.93 -16.96 9.84
C ASP A 270 -20.99 -15.45 10.20
N PRO A 271 -21.85 -14.67 9.53
CA PRO A 271 -21.85 -13.22 9.60
C PRO A 271 -21.94 -12.64 11.01
N LEU A 272 -22.76 -13.28 11.87
CA LEU A 272 -22.96 -12.81 13.26
C LEU A 272 -21.72 -12.98 14.14
N ASN A 273 -20.88 -13.98 13.84
CA ASN A 273 -19.66 -14.24 14.57
C ASN A 273 -18.41 -13.78 13.79
N LEU A 274 -18.57 -13.13 12.62
CA LEU A 274 -17.45 -12.72 11.76
C LEU A 274 -16.51 -13.91 11.48
N GLY A 275 -17.04 -15.02 10.99
CA GLY A 275 -16.28 -16.26 10.78
C GLY A 275 -15.24 -16.14 9.67
N GLY A 276 -15.56 -15.46 8.57
CA GLY A 276 -14.63 -15.25 7.48
C GLY A 276 -15.23 -14.46 6.31
N LEU A 277 -14.36 -13.88 5.49
CA LEU A 277 -14.69 -13.15 4.28
C LEU A 277 -13.98 -13.79 3.09
N ASP A 278 -14.69 -14.01 2.01
CA ASP A 278 -14.18 -14.56 0.75
C ASP A 278 -14.76 -13.73 -0.39
N ILE A 279 -13.97 -12.78 -0.91
CA ILE A 279 -14.45 -11.78 -1.86
C ILE A 279 -13.44 -11.52 -2.98
N ARG A 280 -13.95 -11.18 -4.16
CA ARG A 280 -13.18 -10.43 -5.14
C ARG A 280 -13.14 -8.98 -4.69
N LEU A 281 -11.95 -8.44 -4.58
CA LEU A 281 -11.69 -7.07 -4.17
C LEU A 281 -11.00 -6.33 -5.30
N ARG A 282 -11.60 -5.21 -5.75
CA ARG A 282 -10.97 -4.23 -6.61
C ARG A 282 -10.91 -2.92 -5.87
N PHE A 283 -9.74 -2.31 -5.83
CA PHE A 283 -9.59 -0.97 -5.27
C PHE A 283 -8.68 -0.10 -6.11
N SER A 284 -9.01 1.18 -6.17
CA SER A 284 -8.30 2.18 -6.96
C SER A 284 -8.29 3.52 -6.23
N GLY A 285 -7.32 4.36 -6.54
CA GLY A 285 -7.17 5.68 -5.92
C GLY A 285 -5.96 6.44 -6.43
N ASP A 286 -5.76 7.65 -5.90
CA ASP A 286 -4.66 8.54 -6.32
C ASP A 286 -3.31 8.08 -5.75
N THR A 287 -3.30 7.48 -4.55
CA THR A 287 -2.09 6.91 -3.92
C THR A 287 -2.46 5.80 -2.93
N LEU A 288 -1.59 4.79 -2.81
CA LEU A 288 -1.75 3.73 -1.81
C LEU A 288 -1.68 4.25 -0.37
N ALA A 289 -0.98 5.36 -0.12
CA ALA A 289 -0.89 5.98 1.20
C ALA A 289 -2.26 6.36 1.78
N ASN A 290 -3.25 6.73 0.93
CA ASN A 290 -4.61 7.07 1.37
C ASN A 290 -5.36 5.87 1.99
N LEU A 291 -4.93 4.63 1.72
CA LEU A 291 -5.52 3.43 2.31
C LEU A 291 -5.27 3.33 3.82
N TYR A 292 -4.26 4.02 4.37
CA TYR A 292 -4.00 4.02 5.81
C TYR A 292 -5.21 4.50 6.62
N GLY A 293 -5.86 5.57 6.19
CA GLY A 293 -7.07 6.10 6.84
C GLY A 293 -8.27 5.14 6.84
N LEU A 294 -8.33 4.22 5.86
CA LEU A 294 -9.42 3.25 5.72
C LEU A 294 -9.11 1.90 6.38
N THR A 295 -7.86 1.48 6.36
CA THR A 295 -7.47 0.09 6.70
C THR A 295 -6.52 -0.01 7.89
N GLY A 296 -5.84 1.09 8.25
CA GLY A 296 -4.72 1.08 9.21
C GLY A 296 -3.45 0.41 8.66
N ILE A 297 -3.42 0.03 7.37
CA ILE A 297 -2.25 -0.58 6.73
C ILE A 297 -1.36 0.53 6.18
N LEU A 298 -0.13 0.60 6.65
CA LEU A 298 0.87 1.53 6.15
C LEU A 298 1.34 1.08 4.77
N LEU A 299 1.00 1.85 3.76
CA LEU A 299 1.47 1.67 2.38
C LEU A 299 2.20 2.94 1.92
N PRO A 300 3.17 2.81 1.02
CA PRO A 300 3.94 3.95 0.55
C PRO A 300 3.11 4.90 -0.30
N ASP A 301 3.60 6.14 -0.42
CA ASP A 301 3.10 7.07 -1.43
C ASP A 301 3.42 6.55 -2.82
N THR A 302 2.45 6.61 -3.72
CA THR A 302 2.55 6.06 -5.08
C THR A 302 1.81 6.95 -6.08
N PRO A 303 2.08 6.82 -7.38
CA PRO A 303 1.15 7.27 -8.41
C PRO A 303 -0.24 6.63 -8.29
N PRO A 304 -1.24 7.11 -9.03
CA PRO A 304 -2.57 6.50 -9.10
C PRO A 304 -2.49 5.01 -9.40
N TYR A 305 -3.32 4.24 -8.72
CA TYR A 305 -3.29 2.79 -8.77
C TYR A 305 -4.66 2.18 -8.98
N GLU A 306 -4.68 0.97 -9.51
CA GLU A 306 -5.83 0.09 -9.54
C GLU A 306 -5.36 -1.36 -9.39
N THR A 307 -6.03 -2.14 -8.52
CA THR A 307 -5.77 -3.57 -8.33
C THR A 307 -7.06 -4.36 -8.28
N ASP A 308 -7.03 -5.61 -8.72
CA ASP A 308 -8.14 -6.55 -8.74
C ASP A 308 -7.61 -7.93 -8.34
N GLY A 309 -8.13 -8.50 -7.26
CA GLY A 309 -7.68 -9.78 -6.73
C GLY A 309 -8.69 -10.43 -5.79
N HIS A 310 -8.28 -11.53 -5.19
CA HIS A 310 -9.07 -12.33 -4.27
C HIS A 310 -8.66 -12.02 -2.83
N LEU A 311 -9.58 -11.52 -2.01
CA LEU A 311 -9.37 -11.27 -0.59
C LEU A 311 -10.06 -12.33 0.26
N ILE A 312 -9.27 -13.03 1.06
CA ILE A 312 -9.73 -13.96 2.09
C ILE A 312 -9.39 -13.35 3.45
N ALA A 313 -10.41 -13.15 4.30
CA ALA A 313 -10.18 -12.70 5.66
C ALA A 313 -10.67 -13.75 6.67
N ARG A 314 -9.91 -13.92 7.75
CA ARG A 314 -10.27 -14.74 8.90
C ARG A 314 -10.14 -13.88 10.15
N PHE A 315 -11.26 -13.68 10.83
CA PHE A 315 -11.31 -12.74 11.96
C PHE A 315 -11.00 -13.39 13.31
N GLN A 316 -11.17 -14.71 13.42
CA GLN A 316 -11.06 -15.48 14.67
C GLN A 316 -9.76 -16.30 14.80
N GLU A 317 -8.68 -15.87 14.15
CA GLU A 317 -7.39 -16.53 14.29
C GLU A 317 -6.78 -16.27 15.70
N LYS A 318 -6.05 -17.25 16.24
CA LYS A 318 -5.47 -17.17 17.60
C LYS A 318 -4.57 -15.95 17.84
N GLY A 319 -4.00 -15.37 16.78
CA GLY A 319 -3.12 -14.19 16.85
C GLY A 319 -3.82 -12.87 16.59
N GLY A 320 -5.07 -12.89 16.16
CA GLY A 320 -5.84 -11.75 15.66
C GLY A 320 -6.25 -11.92 14.19
N PRO A 321 -7.05 -11.03 13.63
CA PRO A 321 -7.51 -11.09 12.26
C PRO A 321 -6.38 -11.20 11.23
N VAL A 322 -6.60 -12.04 10.21
CA VAL A 322 -5.67 -12.25 9.09
C VAL A 322 -6.41 -11.98 7.77
N PHE A 323 -5.81 -11.15 6.92
CA PHE A 323 -6.31 -10.77 5.61
C PHE A 323 -5.30 -11.18 4.55
N ARG A 324 -5.71 -12.01 3.58
CA ARG A 324 -4.87 -12.45 2.46
C ARG A 324 -5.45 -11.94 1.15
N TYR A 325 -4.72 -11.06 0.49
CA TYR A 325 -5.04 -10.56 -0.84
C TYR A 325 -4.19 -11.32 -1.86
N GLU A 326 -4.81 -12.28 -2.52
CA GLU A 326 -4.14 -13.31 -3.31
C GLU A 326 -4.27 -13.05 -4.80
N ASN A 327 -3.20 -13.34 -5.55
CA ASN A 327 -3.17 -13.35 -7.01
C ASN A 327 -3.76 -12.07 -7.64
N PHE A 328 -3.53 -10.93 -7.00
CA PHE A 328 -4.02 -9.68 -7.54
C PHE A 328 -3.20 -9.23 -8.75
N ASN A 329 -3.87 -8.55 -9.64
CA ASN A 329 -3.30 -7.91 -10.82
C ASN A 329 -3.71 -6.45 -10.83
N GLY A 330 -2.84 -5.58 -11.32
CA GLY A 330 -3.15 -4.17 -11.36
C GLY A 330 -2.04 -3.34 -11.96
N HIS A 331 -2.12 -2.03 -11.70
CA HIS A 331 -1.10 -1.08 -12.10
C HIS A 331 -0.92 -0.01 -11.01
N ILE A 332 0.27 0.56 -10.99
CA ILE A 332 0.65 1.74 -10.21
C ILE A 332 1.31 2.70 -11.18
N GLY A 333 0.70 3.86 -11.44
CA GLY A 333 1.11 4.72 -12.54
C GLY A 333 0.96 4.00 -13.88
N ASP A 334 2.07 3.87 -14.59
CA ASP A 334 2.15 3.13 -15.86
C ASP A 334 2.84 1.75 -15.69
N SER A 335 3.26 1.39 -14.48
CA SER A 335 3.84 0.09 -14.13
C SER A 335 2.76 -0.94 -13.84
N ASP A 336 2.88 -2.16 -14.35
CA ASP A 336 2.04 -3.27 -13.92
C ASP A 336 2.48 -3.79 -12.54
N ILE A 337 1.54 -4.36 -11.78
CA ILE A 337 1.84 -4.98 -10.49
C ILE A 337 1.00 -6.25 -10.29
N HIS A 338 1.66 -7.31 -9.84
CA HIS A 338 1.06 -8.60 -9.55
C HIS A 338 1.57 -9.11 -8.21
N GLY A 339 0.80 -9.93 -7.53
CA GLY A 339 1.32 -10.52 -6.30
C GLY A 339 0.28 -11.06 -5.35
N SER A 340 0.77 -11.34 -4.16
CA SER A 340 -0.06 -11.74 -3.02
C SER A 340 0.51 -11.13 -1.76
N MET A 341 -0.38 -10.58 -0.91
CA MET A 341 -0.04 -9.93 0.34
C MET A 341 -0.89 -10.49 1.48
N THR A 342 -0.30 -10.66 2.63
CA THR A 342 -0.96 -11.07 3.87
C THR A 342 -0.75 -10.00 4.94
N TYR A 343 -1.84 -9.48 5.46
CA TYR A 343 -1.84 -8.59 6.61
C TYR A 343 -2.39 -9.30 7.83
N SER A 344 -1.63 -9.34 8.91
CA SER A 344 -1.99 -10.01 10.16
C SER A 344 -1.99 -9.01 11.30
N GLN A 345 -3.13 -8.88 12.02
CA GLN A 345 -3.27 -8.00 13.17
C GLN A 345 -2.73 -8.64 14.45
N VAL A 346 -1.50 -9.12 14.40
CA VAL A 346 -0.83 -9.74 15.54
C VAL A 346 -0.32 -8.70 16.55
N LYS A 347 -0.22 -9.09 17.83
CA LYS A 347 0.39 -8.25 18.87
C LYS A 347 1.90 -8.53 18.97
N PRO A 348 2.78 -7.57 19.31
CA PRO A 348 2.45 -6.18 19.70
C PRO A 348 2.18 -5.24 18.51
N ARG A 349 2.51 -5.62 17.27
CA ARG A 349 2.29 -4.82 16.06
C ARG A 349 1.76 -5.67 14.93
N PRO A 350 0.90 -5.11 14.07
CA PRO A 350 0.49 -5.77 12.83
C PRO A 350 1.69 -6.10 11.95
N LYS A 351 1.53 -7.09 11.08
CA LYS A 351 2.56 -7.50 10.12
C LYS A 351 1.98 -7.59 8.72
N LEU A 352 2.72 -7.04 7.74
CA LEU A 352 2.45 -7.15 6.31
C LEU A 352 3.53 -8.03 5.66
N GLU A 353 3.13 -9.11 5.00
CA GLU A 353 4.04 -10.06 4.34
C GLU A 353 3.58 -10.35 2.92
N GLY A 354 4.52 -10.56 2.00
CA GLY A 354 4.12 -10.99 0.66
C GLY A 354 5.20 -10.86 -0.39
N SER A 355 4.75 -11.08 -1.63
CA SER A 355 5.60 -10.95 -2.80
C SER A 355 4.88 -10.19 -3.91
N LEU A 356 5.61 -9.28 -4.52
CA LEU A 356 5.15 -8.42 -5.59
C LEU A 356 6.05 -8.59 -6.81
N GLU A 357 5.46 -8.58 -7.99
CA GLU A 357 6.16 -8.65 -9.27
C GLU A 357 5.62 -7.58 -10.22
N SER A 358 6.53 -6.92 -10.93
CA SER A 358 6.23 -6.07 -12.08
C SER A 358 6.98 -6.62 -13.29
N ARG A 359 6.28 -6.84 -14.39
CA ARG A 359 6.88 -7.27 -15.66
C ARG A 359 7.44 -6.09 -16.43
N GLN A 360 6.76 -4.95 -16.30
CA GLN A 360 7.11 -3.69 -16.92
C GLN A 360 7.04 -2.57 -15.87
N LEU A 361 8.21 -2.20 -15.34
CA LEU A 361 8.37 -1.23 -14.28
C LEU A 361 8.89 0.08 -14.85
N ARG A 362 8.19 1.18 -14.64
CA ARG A 362 8.69 2.52 -14.93
C ARG A 362 9.41 3.10 -13.72
N MET A 363 10.64 3.54 -13.88
CA MET A 363 11.39 4.18 -12.79
C MET A 363 10.71 5.43 -12.25
N ALA A 364 9.99 6.18 -13.09
CA ALA A 364 9.22 7.34 -12.67
C ALA A 364 8.15 7.02 -11.62
N ASP A 365 7.57 5.82 -11.68
CA ASP A 365 6.55 5.38 -10.72
C ASP A 365 7.13 5.00 -9.36
N LEU A 366 8.44 4.71 -9.30
CA LEU A 366 9.19 4.50 -8.05
C LEU A 366 9.68 5.82 -7.44
N GLY A 367 9.60 6.93 -8.16
CA GLY A 367 10.08 8.24 -7.72
C GLY A 367 9.62 8.60 -6.30
N PRO A 368 8.33 8.55 -5.99
CA PRO A 368 7.82 8.88 -4.65
C PRO A 368 8.42 8.02 -3.53
N LEU A 369 8.79 6.76 -3.83
CA LEU A 369 9.38 5.84 -2.85
C LEU A 369 10.81 6.22 -2.45
N ILE A 370 11.56 6.84 -3.37
CA ILE A 370 12.98 7.22 -3.18
C ILE A 370 13.17 8.72 -3.02
N GLY A 371 12.10 9.49 -2.88
CA GLY A 371 12.14 10.94 -2.73
C GLY A 371 12.61 11.67 -3.99
N VAL A 372 12.37 11.09 -5.17
CA VAL A 372 12.60 11.73 -6.47
C VAL A 372 11.28 12.26 -6.98
N ASP A 373 11.15 13.59 -7.04
CA ASP A 373 10.09 14.18 -7.81
C ASP A 373 10.38 13.97 -9.29
N SER A 374 9.64 13.07 -9.90
CA SER A 374 9.72 12.83 -11.33
C SER A 374 9.05 14.01 -12.07
N GLY A 375 9.65 15.19 -12.04
CA GLY A 375 9.21 16.37 -12.79
C GLY A 375 9.09 16.13 -14.31
N LYS A 376 9.44 14.94 -14.76
CA LYS A 376 9.17 14.30 -16.05
C LYS A 376 8.46 12.95 -15.86
N GLY A 377 7.91 12.69 -14.67
CA GLY A 377 7.09 11.51 -14.39
C GLY A 377 5.82 11.52 -15.24
N SER A 378 5.11 10.41 -15.26
CA SER A 378 3.84 10.35 -15.98
C SER A 378 2.98 11.55 -15.58
N ASP A 379 2.31 12.16 -16.54
CA ASP A 379 1.37 13.28 -16.29
C ASP A 379 0.40 13.00 -15.13
N LYS A 380 0.13 11.72 -14.86
CA LYS A 380 -0.71 11.23 -13.77
C LYS A 380 -0.12 11.49 -12.39
N THR A 381 1.21 11.25 -12.20
CA THR A 381 1.89 11.49 -10.90
C THR A 381 1.95 12.97 -10.57
N VAL A 382 2.29 13.80 -11.55
CA VAL A 382 2.33 15.27 -11.40
C VAL A 382 0.94 15.82 -11.08
N GLN A 383 -0.10 15.34 -11.78
CA GLN A 383 -1.49 15.74 -11.54
C GLN A 383 -1.98 15.30 -10.15
N ALA A 384 -1.60 14.10 -9.69
CA ALA A 384 -1.97 13.60 -8.37
C ALA A 384 -1.34 14.45 -7.25
N LYS A 385 -0.06 14.81 -7.35
CA LYS A 385 0.61 15.72 -6.41
C LYS A 385 0.01 17.13 -6.42
N ALA A 386 -0.27 17.68 -7.60
CA ALA A 386 -0.92 18.98 -7.74
C ALA A 386 -2.31 19.01 -7.09
N LYS A 387 -3.11 17.94 -7.25
CA LYS A 387 -4.42 17.82 -6.61
C LYS A 387 -4.34 17.76 -5.08
N ARG A 388 -3.25 17.21 -4.51
CA ARG A 388 -3.02 17.16 -3.06
C ARG A 388 -2.44 18.46 -2.49
N GLY A 389 -2.10 19.44 -3.35
CA GLY A 389 -1.48 20.68 -2.93
C GLY A 389 -0.03 20.55 -2.46
N GLU A 390 0.63 19.42 -2.76
CA GLU A 390 2.02 19.17 -2.44
C GLU A 390 2.92 19.87 -3.45
N ALA A 391 3.72 20.84 -2.98
CA ALA A 391 4.78 21.43 -3.79
C ALA A 391 5.94 20.45 -3.93
N SER A 392 6.55 20.36 -5.12
CA SER A 392 7.79 19.61 -5.33
C SER A 392 8.89 20.17 -4.42
N GLY A 393 9.45 19.31 -3.56
CA GLY A 393 10.59 19.67 -2.71
C GLY A 393 11.92 19.73 -3.46
N GLN A 394 11.96 19.30 -4.75
CA GLN A 394 13.17 19.20 -5.53
C GLN A 394 13.62 20.58 -6.07
N PRO A 395 14.78 21.11 -5.64
CA PRO A 395 15.31 22.35 -6.20
C PRO A 395 15.68 22.21 -7.68
N ALA A 396 15.39 23.24 -8.47
CA ALA A 396 15.58 23.20 -9.91
C ALA A 396 17.05 23.08 -10.35
N ASP A 397 18.00 23.43 -9.51
CA ASP A 397 19.45 23.40 -9.74
C ASP A 397 20.15 22.17 -9.15
N ARG A 398 19.40 21.24 -8.54
CA ARG A 398 19.89 20.04 -7.84
C ARG A 398 19.53 18.76 -8.58
N VAL A 399 20.34 17.70 -8.36
CA VAL A 399 20.17 16.38 -8.96
C VAL A 399 19.79 15.33 -7.90
N LEU A 400 20.38 15.44 -6.70
CA LEU A 400 20.10 14.50 -5.61
C LEU A 400 18.66 14.67 -5.11
N PRO A 401 17.97 13.56 -4.75
CA PRO A 401 16.60 13.63 -4.22
C PRO A 401 16.51 14.39 -2.89
N HIS A 402 15.70 15.46 -2.85
CA HIS A 402 15.49 16.30 -1.67
C HIS A 402 14.16 16.03 -0.95
N ASP A 403 13.23 15.27 -1.53
CA ASP A 403 11.98 14.93 -0.89
C ASP A 403 12.23 14.10 0.36
N LYS A 404 11.54 14.46 1.45
CA LYS A 404 11.73 13.82 2.75
C LYS A 404 11.00 12.48 2.82
N PHE A 405 11.62 11.50 3.44
CA PHE A 405 10.96 10.24 3.80
C PHE A 405 9.91 10.50 4.89
N ASP A 406 8.69 10.00 4.70
CA ASP A 406 7.67 10.00 5.75
C ASP A 406 7.87 8.78 6.66
N THR A 407 8.62 8.98 7.73
CA THR A 407 8.95 7.92 8.70
C THR A 407 8.00 7.88 9.90
N LYS A 408 7.02 8.79 9.99
CA LYS A 408 6.16 8.98 11.18
C LYS A 408 5.43 7.72 11.62
N ASN A 409 5.09 6.86 10.68
CA ASN A 409 4.30 5.66 10.93
C ASN A 409 5.09 4.35 10.73
N TRP A 410 6.41 4.42 10.55
CA TRP A 410 7.22 3.22 10.30
C TRP A 410 7.26 2.24 11.49
N ASP A 411 6.97 2.71 12.68
CA ASP A 411 6.90 1.90 13.91
C ASP A 411 5.51 1.30 14.19
N VAL A 412 4.48 1.67 13.41
CA VAL A 412 3.10 1.23 13.60
C VAL A 412 2.91 -0.23 13.22
N MET A 413 3.63 -0.72 12.20
CA MET A 413 3.56 -2.10 11.73
C MET A 413 4.93 -2.62 11.29
N ASP A 414 5.07 -3.94 11.31
CA ASP A 414 6.23 -4.62 10.72
C ASP A 414 5.89 -5.05 9.27
N ALA A 415 6.88 -5.11 8.37
CA ALA A 415 6.69 -5.59 7.00
C ALA A 415 7.82 -6.52 6.57
N ASP A 416 7.50 -7.49 5.71
CA ASP A 416 8.43 -8.43 5.08
C ASP A 416 7.96 -8.68 3.65
N VAL A 417 8.50 -7.91 2.70
CA VAL A 417 8.00 -7.87 1.32
C VAL A 417 9.13 -8.11 0.33
N LYS A 418 8.92 -9.05 -0.58
CA LYS A 418 9.80 -9.28 -1.72
C LYS A 418 9.22 -8.60 -2.95
N PHE A 419 10.03 -7.85 -3.67
CA PHE A 419 9.64 -7.19 -4.90
C PHE A 419 10.59 -7.56 -6.04
N SER A 420 10.05 -7.85 -7.23
CA SER A 420 10.81 -8.08 -8.45
C SER A 420 10.25 -7.27 -9.62
N GLY A 421 11.14 -6.56 -10.33
CA GLY A 421 10.82 -5.82 -11.55
C GLY A 421 11.68 -6.33 -12.72
N LYS A 422 11.06 -6.98 -13.71
CA LYS A 422 11.82 -7.67 -14.77
C LYS A 422 12.39 -6.70 -15.81
N ARG A 423 11.52 -5.88 -16.42
CA ARG A 423 11.89 -4.89 -17.40
C ARG A 423 11.71 -3.51 -16.82
N ILE A 424 12.78 -2.73 -16.77
CA ILE A 424 12.72 -1.38 -16.23
C ILE A 424 12.77 -0.40 -17.39
N GLU A 425 11.69 0.41 -17.53
CA GLU A 425 11.65 1.50 -18.49
C GLU A 425 12.18 2.78 -17.83
N HIS A 426 13.21 3.33 -18.41
CA HIS A 426 13.81 4.59 -18.01
C HIS A 426 13.76 5.58 -19.16
N SER A 427 13.46 6.84 -18.88
CA SER A 427 13.30 7.87 -19.92
C SER A 427 14.60 8.34 -20.55
N ASN A 428 15.76 8.14 -19.94
CA ASN A 428 17.06 8.57 -20.43
C ASN A 428 18.18 7.59 -20.05
N SER A 429 18.83 7.07 -21.04
CA SER A 429 20.25 6.69 -21.16
C SER A 429 20.81 5.50 -20.37
N LEU A 430 20.57 5.24 -19.12
CA LEU A 430 21.17 4.09 -18.41
C LEU A 430 20.23 2.87 -18.47
N PRO A 431 20.61 1.77 -19.17
CA PRO A 431 19.79 0.56 -19.23
C PRO A 431 19.76 -0.10 -17.85
N LEU A 432 18.58 -0.12 -17.23
CA LEU A 432 18.30 -0.81 -15.97
C LEU A 432 17.47 -2.08 -16.24
N SER A 433 17.73 -3.15 -15.51
CA SER A 433 16.98 -4.41 -15.61
C SER A 433 16.94 -5.15 -14.28
N ASP A 434 16.05 -6.15 -14.19
CA ASP A 434 16.05 -7.19 -13.16
C ASP A 434 16.16 -6.65 -11.73
N LEU A 435 15.32 -5.66 -11.38
CA LEU A 435 15.22 -5.18 -10.01
C LEU A 435 14.71 -6.31 -9.12
N TYR A 436 15.39 -6.55 -8.04
CA TYR A 436 14.93 -7.41 -6.95
C TYR A 436 15.28 -6.78 -5.62
N THR A 437 14.32 -6.74 -4.70
CA THR A 437 14.58 -6.35 -3.32
C THR A 437 13.78 -7.19 -2.33
N HIS A 438 14.39 -7.45 -1.19
CA HIS A 438 13.74 -7.95 0.00
C HIS A 438 13.71 -6.82 1.03
N LEU A 439 12.53 -6.31 1.27
CA LEU A 439 12.26 -5.22 2.21
C LEU A 439 11.81 -5.82 3.55
N VAL A 440 12.51 -5.48 4.62
CA VAL A 440 12.13 -5.81 5.99
C VAL A 440 12.01 -4.52 6.78
N LEU A 441 10.81 -4.20 7.24
CA LEU A 441 10.55 -3.10 8.18
C LEU A 441 10.25 -3.71 9.54
N LYS A 442 11.00 -3.35 10.57
CA LYS A 442 10.82 -3.87 11.91
C LYS A 442 11.08 -2.79 12.95
N LYS A 443 10.05 -2.45 13.73
CA LYS A 443 10.16 -1.42 14.79
C LYS A 443 10.65 -0.06 14.28
N GLY A 444 10.26 0.33 13.07
CA GLY A 444 10.70 1.58 12.44
C GLY A 444 12.06 1.51 11.74
N ASP A 445 12.76 0.38 11.77
CA ASP A 445 14.01 0.15 11.04
C ASP A 445 13.73 -0.54 9.72
N LEU A 446 14.10 0.09 8.61
CA LEU A 446 13.96 -0.44 7.26
C LEU A 446 15.28 -1.04 6.77
N LEU A 447 15.24 -2.30 6.36
CA LEU A 447 16.33 -3.01 5.73
C LEU A 447 15.92 -3.43 4.32
N LEU A 448 16.71 -3.07 3.32
CA LEU A 448 16.65 -3.60 1.95
C LEU A 448 17.85 -4.52 1.78
N ASP A 449 17.64 -5.82 1.82
CA ASP A 449 18.71 -6.82 1.73
C ASP A 449 18.25 -8.12 1.08
N PRO A 450 18.69 -8.41 -0.17
CA PRO A 450 19.45 -7.51 -1.04
C PRO A 450 18.54 -6.50 -1.76
N LEU A 451 19.12 -5.38 -2.18
CA LEU A 451 18.62 -4.55 -3.26
C LEU A 451 19.53 -4.78 -4.48
N ARG A 452 19.03 -5.43 -5.50
CA ARG A 452 19.81 -5.81 -6.71
C ARG A 452 19.12 -5.30 -7.97
N PHE A 453 19.89 -4.86 -8.92
CA PHE A 453 19.42 -4.59 -10.29
C PHE A 453 20.57 -4.65 -11.30
N GLY A 454 20.23 -4.94 -12.54
CA GLY A 454 21.12 -4.83 -13.68
C GLY A 454 21.29 -3.36 -14.04
N ILE A 455 22.51 -2.93 -14.26
CA ILE A 455 22.85 -1.57 -14.70
C ILE A 455 24.04 -1.62 -15.66
N ALA A 456 23.96 -0.88 -16.75
CA ALA A 456 25.05 -0.78 -17.74
C ALA A 456 25.61 -2.15 -18.18
N GLY A 457 24.76 -3.15 -18.34
CA GLY A 457 25.12 -4.52 -18.73
C GLY A 457 25.88 -5.32 -17.69
N GLY A 458 26.05 -4.81 -16.49
CA GLY A 458 26.54 -5.47 -15.29
C GLY A 458 25.47 -5.56 -14.21
N SER A 459 25.86 -5.59 -12.94
CA SER A 459 24.95 -5.69 -11.79
C SER A 459 25.37 -4.80 -10.64
N LEU A 460 24.39 -4.25 -9.92
CA LEU A 460 24.56 -3.65 -8.60
C LEU A 460 23.85 -4.54 -7.57
N ASN A 461 24.57 -4.87 -6.50
CA ASN A 461 24.04 -5.56 -5.33
C ASN A 461 24.28 -4.67 -4.11
N SER A 462 23.26 -4.44 -3.32
CA SER A 462 23.31 -3.45 -2.23
C SER A 462 22.58 -3.96 -1.00
N THR A 463 23.06 -3.53 0.16
CA THR A 463 22.32 -3.60 1.43
C THR A 463 22.13 -2.18 1.93
N ILE A 464 20.89 -1.77 2.15
CA ILE A 464 20.54 -0.44 2.66
C ILE A 464 19.79 -0.61 3.98
N HIS A 465 20.29 0.04 5.02
CA HIS A 465 19.68 0.06 6.35
C HIS A 465 19.35 1.48 6.75
N MET A 466 18.11 1.74 7.17
CA MET A 466 17.60 3.06 7.55
C MET A 466 16.91 2.96 8.92
N GLU A 467 17.43 3.67 9.93
CA GLU A 467 16.88 3.73 11.30
C GLU A 467 15.84 4.87 11.36
N GLY A 468 14.60 4.59 10.93
CA GLY A 468 13.51 5.59 10.82
C GLY A 468 12.93 6.06 12.15
N ASN A 469 13.24 5.37 13.25
CA ASN A 469 12.86 5.73 14.61
C ASN A 469 13.76 6.82 15.25
N ARG A 470 14.77 7.30 14.51
CA ARG A 470 15.67 8.40 14.93
C ARG A 470 15.36 9.69 14.21
N THR A 471 15.63 10.80 14.88
CA THR A 471 15.52 12.14 14.29
C THR A 471 16.81 12.93 14.54
N PRO A 472 17.62 13.25 13.50
CA PRO A 472 17.46 12.84 12.10
C PRO A 472 17.69 11.34 11.91
N MET A 473 17.04 10.76 10.87
CA MET A 473 17.19 9.36 10.50
C MET A 473 18.66 9.04 10.17
N ARG A 474 19.13 7.87 10.58
CA ARG A 474 20.45 7.36 10.20
C ARG A 474 20.29 6.32 9.08
N ALA A 475 21.14 6.42 8.06
CA ALA A 475 21.20 5.47 6.97
C ALA A 475 22.60 4.94 6.75
N ARG A 476 22.69 3.67 6.35
CA ARG A 476 23.91 3.02 5.87
C ARG A 476 23.62 2.29 4.57
N ALA A 477 24.52 2.42 3.62
CA ALA A 477 24.48 1.73 2.34
C ALA A 477 25.81 1.02 2.07
N ASP A 478 25.76 -0.28 1.83
CA ASP A 478 26.86 -1.10 1.32
C ASP A 478 26.53 -1.50 -0.12
N LEU A 479 27.34 -1.09 -1.08
CA LEU A 479 27.09 -1.17 -2.53
C LEU A 479 28.19 -1.96 -3.21
N HIS A 480 27.83 -2.91 -4.07
CA HIS A 480 28.75 -3.74 -4.84
C HIS A 480 28.34 -3.75 -6.31
N ALA A 481 29.06 -2.99 -7.14
CA ALA A 481 28.91 -2.98 -8.59
C ALA A 481 29.86 -3.96 -9.27
N ARG A 482 29.35 -4.74 -10.22
CA ARG A 482 30.16 -5.74 -10.91
C ARG A 482 29.90 -5.73 -12.42
N ASN A 483 31.00 -5.80 -13.19
CA ASN A 483 30.99 -5.95 -14.65
C ASN A 483 30.23 -4.84 -15.40
N LEU A 484 30.27 -3.60 -14.89
CA LEU A 484 29.62 -2.46 -15.56
C LEU A 484 30.38 -2.17 -16.86
N LYS A 485 29.69 -2.20 -18.00
CA LYS A 485 30.30 -1.94 -19.30
C LYS A 485 30.50 -0.45 -19.54
N LEU A 486 31.72 -0.04 -19.81
CA LEU A 486 32.11 1.36 -19.95
C LEU A 486 31.22 2.13 -20.93
N LYS A 487 30.98 1.60 -22.12
CA LYS A 487 30.12 2.22 -23.15
C LYS A 487 28.66 2.40 -22.72
N GLN A 488 28.14 1.53 -21.86
CA GLN A 488 26.76 1.60 -21.40
C GLN A 488 26.58 2.52 -20.19
N LEU A 489 27.67 2.90 -19.52
CA LEU A 489 27.65 3.92 -18.48
C LEU A 489 27.49 5.34 -19.06
N PHE A 490 27.91 5.53 -20.32
CA PHE A 490 27.92 6.83 -21.00
C PHE A 490 27.24 6.72 -22.38
N PRO A 491 25.96 6.33 -22.45
CA PRO A 491 25.28 6.04 -23.73
C PRO A 491 25.13 7.27 -24.63
N ASP A 492 25.05 8.47 -24.06
CA ASP A 492 24.88 9.73 -24.81
C ASP A 492 26.21 10.35 -25.25
N VAL A 493 27.35 9.74 -24.90
CA VAL A 493 28.68 10.20 -25.29
C VAL A 493 29.16 9.41 -26.50
N GLU A 494 29.06 9.98 -27.70
CA GLU A 494 29.41 9.32 -28.99
C GLU A 494 30.82 8.72 -28.97
N ALA A 495 31.79 9.46 -28.43
CA ALA A 495 33.18 8.98 -28.31
C ALA A 495 33.35 7.78 -27.36
N MET A 496 32.38 7.47 -26.50
CA MET A 496 32.40 6.29 -25.61
C MET A 496 31.77 5.06 -26.25
N GLN A 497 31.09 5.18 -27.39
CA GLN A 497 30.40 4.05 -28.02
C GLN A 497 31.33 2.96 -28.57
N SER A 498 32.56 3.34 -28.98
CA SER A 498 33.62 2.41 -29.36
C SER A 498 34.42 1.85 -28.19
N SER A 499 34.19 2.38 -26.94
CA SER A 499 34.95 1.96 -25.76
C SER A 499 34.48 0.60 -25.25
N MET A 500 35.44 -0.27 -24.90
CA MET A 500 35.21 -1.57 -24.28
C MET A 500 35.92 -1.63 -22.93
N GLY A 501 35.37 -2.42 -22.01
CA GLY A 501 35.93 -2.62 -20.67
C GLY A 501 34.82 -2.80 -19.62
N GLN A 502 35.22 -3.43 -18.52
CA GLN A 502 34.31 -3.72 -17.40
C GLN A 502 34.84 -3.08 -16.11
N MET A 503 33.98 -2.32 -15.47
CA MET A 503 34.29 -1.64 -14.20
C MET A 503 33.63 -2.35 -13.04
N ASN A 504 34.34 -2.50 -11.95
CA ASN A 504 33.86 -3.00 -10.68
C ASN A 504 34.02 -1.89 -9.63
N GLY A 505 33.09 -1.87 -8.64
CA GLY A 505 33.15 -0.88 -7.58
C GLY A 505 32.53 -1.38 -6.27
N ASP A 506 33.05 -0.87 -5.16
CA ASP A 506 32.53 -1.10 -3.84
C ASP A 506 32.41 0.25 -3.13
N ALA A 507 31.30 0.50 -2.44
CA ALA A 507 31.11 1.67 -1.63
C ALA A 507 30.41 1.32 -0.31
N THR A 508 30.91 1.89 0.79
CA THR A 508 30.24 1.84 2.08
C THR A 508 30.08 3.27 2.55
N LEU A 509 28.82 3.70 2.70
CA LEU A 509 28.48 5.04 3.13
C LEU A 509 27.52 4.98 4.30
N SER A 510 27.70 5.90 5.27
CA SER A 510 26.75 6.09 6.37
C SER A 510 26.56 7.57 6.63
N GLY A 511 25.31 8.01 6.80
CA GLY A 511 24.98 9.41 7.05
C GLY A 511 23.69 9.57 7.83
N THR A 512 23.32 10.81 8.12
CA THR A 512 22.09 11.16 8.82
C THR A 512 21.34 12.23 8.04
N GLY A 513 20.02 12.11 7.96
CA GLY A 513 19.18 13.04 7.23
C GLY A 513 17.79 12.48 7.02
N ASN A 514 16.90 13.28 6.47
CA ASN A 514 15.52 12.85 6.21
C ASN A 514 15.22 12.73 4.70
N SER A 515 16.21 13.00 3.86
CA SER A 515 16.16 12.79 2.39
C SER A 515 17.46 12.13 1.92
N VAL A 516 17.49 11.64 0.69
CA VAL A 516 18.73 11.08 0.09
C VAL A 516 19.81 12.16 0.05
N ALA A 517 19.46 13.40 -0.35
CA ALA A 517 20.40 14.51 -0.37
C ALA A 517 20.98 14.82 1.02
N ASP A 518 20.15 14.89 2.06
CA ASP A 518 20.59 15.13 3.44
C ASP A 518 21.53 14.03 3.96
N ILE A 519 21.20 12.75 3.69
CA ILE A 519 22.00 11.60 4.09
C ILE A 519 23.37 11.65 3.41
N LEU A 520 23.43 11.94 2.11
CA LEU A 520 24.69 12.06 1.37
C LEU A 520 25.46 13.28 1.81
N ALA A 521 24.82 14.41 2.12
CA ALA A 521 25.44 15.64 2.64
C ALA A 521 26.20 15.44 3.96
N THR A 522 25.80 14.47 4.77
CA THR A 522 26.42 14.13 6.06
C THR A 522 27.21 12.83 6.02
N SER A 523 27.30 12.21 4.84
CA SER A 523 27.85 10.86 4.69
C SER A 523 29.32 10.76 5.02
N ASN A 524 29.71 9.61 5.57
CA ASN A 524 31.09 9.20 5.83
C ASN A 524 31.29 7.80 5.30
N GLY A 525 32.49 7.51 4.75
CA GLY A 525 32.80 6.19 4.24
C GLY A 525 33.85 6.20 3.13
N ASP A 526 33.86 5.16 2.34
CA ASP A 526 34.83 4.94 1.27
C ASP A 526 34.09 4.48 -0.01
N LEU A 527 34.65 4.88 -1.16
CA LEU A 527 34.24 4.43 -2.48
C LEU A 527 35.47 3.97 -3.26
N LYS A 528 35.43 2.77 -3.79
CA LYS A 528 36.51 2.19 -4.57
C LYS A 528 36.00 1.71 -5.92
N MET A 529 36.74 1.99 -6.99
CA MET A 529 36.46 1.49 -8.34
C MET A 529 37.71 0.92 -8.96
N LEU A 530 37.52 -0.11 -9.78
CA LEU A 530 38.61 -0.79 -10.49
C LEU A 530 38.14 -1.26 -11.86
N MET A 531 38.96 -1.01 -12.88
CA MET A 531 38.88 -1.60 -14.21
C MET A 531 40.26 -2.17 -14.55
N ASN A 532 40.34 -3.44 -14.90
CA ASN A 532 41.63 -4.10 -15.10
C ASN A 532 42.19 -3.93 -16.52
N ASP A 533 41.29 -3.91 -17.51
CA ASP A 533 41.66 -3.80 -18.95
C ASP A 533 40.45 -3.26 -19.73
N GLY A 534 40.74 -2.74 -20.90
CA GLY A 534 39.70 -2.21 -21.77
C GLY A 534 40.30 -1.52 -23.00
N VAL A 535 39.40 -0.85 -23.72
CA VAL A 535 39.77 -0.06 -24.91
C VAL A 535 38.95 1.23 -24.85
N ILE A 536 39.59 2.34 -25.18
CA ILE A 536 38.95 3.65 -25.28
C ILE A 536 39.26 4.27 -26.64
N SER A 537 38.31 5.05 -27.15
CA SER A 537 38.50 5.80 -28.39
C SER A 537 39.70 6.77 -28.29
N ARG A 538 40.56 6.80 -29.32
CA ARG A 538 41.63 7.79 -29.39
C ARG A 538 41.09 9.21 -29.41
N SER A 539 40.00 9.44 -30.10
CA SER A 539 39.32 10.75 -30.13
C SER A 539 38.99 11.28 -28.76
N LEU A 540 38.52 10.41 -27.84
CA LEU A 540 38.27 10.78 -26.45
C LEU A 540 39.57 11.13 -25.71
N MET A 541 40.64 10.36 -25.92
CA MET A 541 41.97 10.65 -25.33
C MET A 541 42.56 11.95 -25.85
N GLU A 542 42.29 12.30 -27.11
CA GLU A 542 42.77 13.56 -27.71
C GLU A 542 41.93 14.78 -27.18
N ILE A 543 40.63 14.60 -26.96
CA ILE A 543 39.74 15.62 -26.31
C ILE A 543 40.24 15.89 -24.90
N VAL A 544 40.71 14.89 -24.16
CA VAL A 544 41.30 15.02 -22.83
C VAL A 544 42.65 15.75 -22.87
N GLY A 545 43.07 16.30 -24.00
CA GLY A 545 44.19 17.25 -24.09
C GLY A 545 45.54 16.62 -24.42
N LEU A 546 45.51 15.39 -24.89
CA LEU A 546 46.76 14.68 -25.17
C LEU A 546 47.35 15.01 -26.53
N ASN A 547 46.59 15.42 -27.54
CA ASN A 547 47.15 15.86 -28.83
C ASN A 547 46.08 16.44 -29.81
N VAL A 548 45.95 17.78 -29.88
CA VAL A 548 45.00 18.42 -30.80
C VAL A 548 45.30 18.16 -32.28
N GLY A 549 46.60 17.95 -32.63
CA GLY A 549 46.99 17.62 -34.01
C GLY A 549 46.46 16.25 -34.46
N ASN A 550 46.56 15.24 -33.62
CA ASN A 550 46.10 13.90 -33.94
C ASN A 550 44.56 13.76 -33.90
N TYR A 551 43.83 14.59 -33.14
CA TYR A 551 42.38 14.64 -33.18
C TYR A 551 41.83 14.94 -34.58
N VAL A 552 42.44 15.92 -35.25
CA VAL A 552 42.05 16.28 -36.64
C VAL A 552 42.41 15.15 -37.61
N VAL A 553 43.55 14.49 -37.40
CA VAL A 553 44.01 13.37 -38.23
C VAL A 553 43.12 12.13 -37.98
N GLY A 554 42.79 11.80 -36.73
CA GLY A 554 41.89 10.68 -36.38
C GLY A 554 40.50 10.84 -36.97
N LYS A 555 39.98 12.06 -36.98
CA LYS A 555 38.67 12.37 -37.58
C LYS A 555 38.66 12.24 -39.13
N LEU A 556 39.85 12.37 -39.77
CA LEU A 556 39.99 12.27 -41.23
C LEU A 556 40.35 10.83 -41.71
N PHE A 557 41.00 10.02 -40.87
CA PHE A 557 41.55 8.72 -41.26
C PHE A 557 41.08 7.52 -40.44
N GLY A 558 40.16 7.71 -39.54
CA GLY A 558 39.61 6.68 -38.62
C GLY A 558 40.08 6.85 -37.18
N ASP A 559 39.29 6.37 -36.25
CA ASP A 559 39.52 6.45 -34.82
C ASP A 559 40.20 5.14 -34.37
N ASP A 560 41.51 5.17 -34.12
CA ASP A 560 42.25 4.03 -33.57
C ASP A 560 41.88 3.85 -32.10
N GLU A 561 41.80 2.61 -31.66
CA GLU A 561 41.55 2.23 -30.27
C GLU A 561 42.83 2.38 -29.42
N VAL A 562 42.69 2.91 -28.20
CA VAL A 562 43.74 3.01 -27.18
C VAL A 562 43.49 2.00 -26.08
N ARG A 563 44.44 1.13 -25.82
CA ARG A 563 44.31 0.13 -24.75
C ARG A 563 44.35 0.80 -23.37
N ILE A 564 43.42 0.45 -22.52
CA ILE A 564 43.45 0.76 -21.10
C ILE A 564 44.18 -0.39 -20.38
N ASN A 565 45.24 -0.08 -19.67
CA ASN A 565 45.95 -1.07 -18.83
C ASN A 565 45.20 -1.30 -17.53
N CYS A 566 44.81 -0.22 -16.86
CA CYS A 566 43.86 -0.23 -15.73
C CYS A 566 43.29 1.16 -15.45
N ALA A 567 42.17 1.19 -14.71
CA ALA A 567 41.71 2.39 -14.01
C ALA A 567 41.38 2.03 -12.57
N ALA A 568 41.79 2.86 -11.62
CA ALA A 568 41.53 2.66 -10.21
C ALA A 568 41.21 3.97 -9.52
N ALA A 569 40.14 3.95 -8.66
CA ALA A 569 39.81 5.07 -7.81
C ALA A 569 39.60 4.60 -6.37
N ASP A 570 40.17 5.35 -5.42
CA ASP A 570 39.91 5.23 -3.98
C ASP A 570 39.60 6.63 -3.46
N LEU A 571 38.33 6.83 -3.07
CA LEU A 571 37.83 8.09 -2.52
C LEU A 571 37.42 7.88 -1.08
N ASN A 572 37.76 8.83 -0.23
CA ASN A 572 37.28 8.89 1.15
C ASN A 572 36.22 10.00 1.28
N VAL A 573 35.09 9.65 1.87
CA VAL A 573 33.99 10.57 2.11
C VAL A 573 33.98 10.93 3.58
N ARG A 574 33.99 12.24 3.88
CA ARG A 574 33.86 12.79 5.24
C ARG A 574 32.90 13.96 5.24
N ASN A 575 31.83 13.84 6.03
CA ASN A 575 30.77 14.87 6.11
C ASN A 575 30.31 15.34 4.72
N GLY A 576 30.01 14.38 3.84
CA GLY A 576 29.53 14.64 2.49
C GLY A 576 30.60 15.15 1.50
N LEU A 577 31.86 15.31 1.91
CA LEU A 577 32.96 15.69 1.03
C LEU A 577 33.76 14.45 0.65
N ALA A 578 33.61 14.00 -0.59
CA ALA A 578 34.43 12.95 -1.18
C ALA A 578 35.76 13.54 -1.68
N SER A 579 36.87 13.03 -1.19
CA SER A 579 38.22 13.43 -1.58
C SER A 579 38.97 12.27 -2.20
N THR A 580 39.70 12.51 -3.27
CA THR A 580 40.51 11.49 -3.93
C THR A 580 41.75 11.15 -3.07
N LYS A 581 41.88 9.87 -2.69
CA LYS A 581 43.14 9.31 -2.17
C LYS A 581 44.03 8.83 -3.32
N LEU A 582 43.36 8.22 -4.28
CA LEU A 582 43.96 7.70 -5.52
C LEU A 582 42.88 7.79 -6.59
N PHE A 583 43.22 8.27 -7.78
CA PHE A 583 42.40 8.13 -8.96
C PHE A 583 43.31 8.17 -10.19
N VAL A 584 43.61 7.02 -10.71
CA VAL A 584 44.52 6.80 -11.82
C VAL A 584 43.79 6.10 -12.97
N PHE A 585 44.03 6.55 -14.19
CA PHE A 585 43.61 5.94 -15.42
C PHE A 585 44.84 5.71 -16.29
N ASP A 586 45.29 4.47 -16.35
CA ASP A 586 46.52 4.07 -17.08
C ASP A 586 46.16 3.46 -18.41
N THR A 587 46.71 4.03 -19.49
CA THR A 587 46.59 3.53 -20.87
C THR A 587 47.97 3.23 -21.47
N GLU A 588 47.99 2.60 -22.63
CA GLU A 588 49.24 2.38 -23.38
C GLU A 588 49.93 3.70 -23.74
N ASN A 589 49.22 4.80 -23.88
CA ASN A 589 49.71 6.07 -24.36
C ASN A 589 49.94 7.13 -23.26
N ALA A 590 49.28 6.99 -22.09
CA ALA A 590 49.33 7.97 -21.03
C ALA A 590 48.90 7.39 -19.67
N VAL A 591 49.39 8.00 -18.60
CA VAL A 591 48.85 7.90 -17.24
C VAL A 591 48.10 9.20 -16.93
N ILE A 592 46.87 9.09 -16.50
CA ILE A 592 46.01 10.23 -16.14
C ILE A 592 45.76 10.16 -14.64
N ASN A 593 46.27 11.16 -13.93
CA ASN A 593 46.02 11.31 -12.51
C ASN A 593 44.88 12.30 -12.29
N ILE A 594 43.90 11.93 -11.47
CA ILE A 594 42.75 12.77 -11.14
C ILE A 594 42.76 13.04 -9.64
N ALA A 595 42.76 14.32 -9.26
CA ALA A 595 42.79 14.74 -7.88
C ALA A 595 41.73 15.82 -7.63
N GLY A 596 41.16 15.83 -6.45
CA GLY A 596 40.19 16.87 -6.10
C GLY A 596 39.09 16.40 -5.15
N THR A 597 38.01 17.11 -5.18
CA THR A 597 36.88 16.89 -4.27
C THR A 597 35.53 16.95 -4.97
N THR A 598 34.58 16.18 -4.44
CA THR A 598 33.16 16.22 -4.79
C THR A 598 32.34 16.38 -3.53
N ASN A 599 31.56 17.43 -3.45
CA ASN A 599 30.77 17.77 -2.27
C ASN A 599 29.29 17.46 -2.51
N PHE A 600 28.74 16.49 -1.79
CA PHE A 600 27.34 16.07 -1.90
C PHE A 600 26.37 17.06 -1.28
N ALA A 601 26.80 17.89 -0.29
CA ALA A 601 25.93 18.84 0.37
C ALA A 601 25.52 20.00 -0.54
N ASN A 602 26.43 20.48 -1.39
CA ASN A 602 26.18 21.54 -2.35
C ASN A 602 26.20 21.07 -3.80
N GLU A 603 26.34 19.76 -4.02
CA GLU A 603 26.39 19.09 -5.34
C GLU A 603 27.43 19.73 -6.28
N ARG A 604 28.60 20.03 -5.76
CA ARG A 604 29.69 20.63 -6.52
C ARG A 604 30.89 19.73 -6.59
N MET A 605 31.58 19.82 -7.72
CA MET A 605 32.86 19.13 -7.95
C MET A 605 33.96 20.14 -8.29
N ASP A 606 35.17 19.81 -7.89
CA ASP A 606 36.41 20.51 -8.25
C ASP A 606 37.53 19.46 -8.43
N LEU A 607 37.69 19.02 -9.67
CA LEU A 607 38.64 17.97 -10.04
C LEU A 607 39.72 18.54 -10.97
N SER A 608 40.97 18.18 -10.71
CA SER A 608 42.09 18.40 -11.59
C SER A 608 42.44 17.08 -12.28
N ILE A 609 42.63 17.12 -13.56
CA ILE A 609 42.97 15.97 -14.40
C ILE A 609 44.33 16.26 -14.99
N ASP A 610 45.38 15.51 -14.60
CA ASP A 610 46.76 15.69 -15.00
C ASP A 610 47.22 14.48 -15.85
N PRO A 611 47.21 14.63 -17.19
CA PRO A 611 47.66 13.57 -18.09
C PRO A 611 49.18 13.59 -18.24
N GLU A 612 49.81 12.42 -18.12
CA GLU A 612 51.26 12.17 -18.35
C GLU A 612 51.41 11.19 -19.53
N SER A 613 52.04 11.60 -20.63
CA SER A 613 52.20 10.77 -21.81
C SER A 613 53.36 9.77 -21.65
N LYS A 614 53.22 8.56 -22.16
CA LYS A 614 54.19 7.47 -22.18
C LYS A 614 55.00 7.45 -23.48
N GLY A 615 55.46 8.49 -24.02
CA GLY A 615 56.23 8.53 -25.26
C GLY A 615 56.66 9.92 -25.65
N ILE A 616 57.66 10.03 -26.49
CA ILE A 616 58.13 11.31 -27.02
C ILE A 616 57.13 11.81 -28.06
N ARG A 617 56.54 13.00 -27.83
CA ARG A 617 55.60 13.64 -28.74
C ARG A 617 56.09 15.03 -29.16
N ILE A 618 55.95 15.31 -30.47
CA ILE A 618 56.42 16.56 -31.08
C ILE A 618 55.36 17.63 -30.90
N VAL A 619 54.82 18.17 -30.35
CA VAL A 619 53.79 19.21 -30.14
C VAL A 619 52.76 18.74 -29.10
N THR A 620 53.08 18.88 -27.84
CA THR A 620 52.11 18.67 -26.77
C THR A 620 51.82 19.97 -26.01
N LEU A 621 50.60 20.43 -26.17
CA LEU A 621 50.07 21.47 -25.29
C LEU A 621 49.53 20.80 -24.00
N ARG A 622 50.50 20.31 -23.17
CA ARG A 622 50.13 19.77 -21.84
C ARG A 622 49.61 20.87 -20.95
N SER A 623 48.35 20.89 -20.70
CA SER A 623 47.77 21.66 -19.61
C SER A 623 46.85 20.78 -18.78
N PRO A 624 46.96 20.84 -17.45
CA PRO A 624 46.00 20.19 -16.61
C PRO A 624 44.58 20.63 -16.98
N LEU A 625 43.69 19.66 -17.08
CA LEU A 625 42.25 19.91 -17.27
C LEU A 625 41.60 20.09 -15.92
N TYR A 626 40.42 20.63 -15.93
CA TYR A 626 39.59 20.69 -14.74
C TYR A 626 38.15 20.25 -15.07
N VAL A 627 37.47 19.70 -14.08
CA VAL A 627 36.01 19.55 -14.06
C VAL A 627 35.49 20.24 -12.77
N LYS A 628 34.77 21.32 -12.94
CA LYS A 628 34.21 22.11 -11.84
C LYS A 628 32.71 22.32 -12.03
N GLY A 629 32.07 22.96 -11.07
CA GLY A 629 30.66 23.30 -11.19
C GLY A 629 29.75 22.37 -10.41
N THR A 630 28.48 22.35 -10.79
CA THR A 630 27.46 21.51 -10.12
C THR A 630 27.27 20.18 -10.85
N PHE A 631 26.69 19.19 -10.17
CA PHE A 631 26.35 17.91 -10.80
C PHE A 631 25.42 18.09 -12.00
N LYS A 632 24.55 19.09 -11.94
CA LYS A 632 23.59 19.38 -13.03
C LYS A 632 24.26 20.10 -14.20
N ASN A 633 25.22 21.01 -13.92
CA ASN A 633 25.92 21.80 -14.90
C ASN A 633 27.43 21.73 -14.64
N PRO A 634 28.09 20.63 -15.04
CA PRO A 634 29.53 20.50 -14.95
C PRO A 634 30.21 21.41 -15.98
N ASP A 635 31.27 22.09 -15.55
CA ASP A 635 32.16 22.91 -16.38
C ASP A 635 33.49 22.21 -16.51
N ALA A 636 33.83 21.80 -17.71
CA ALA A 636 35.10 21.15 -18.03
C ALA A 636 35.96 22.02 -18.96
N GLY A 637 37.21 22.20 -18.62
CA GLY A 637 38.09 23.07 -19.39
C GLY A 637 39.57 22.84 -19.12
N VAL A 638 40.39 23.68 -19.77
CA VAL A 638 41.85 23.63 -19.70
C VAL A 638 42.37 24.71 -18.77
N LYS A 639 43.28 24.39 -17.86
CA LYS A 639 43.98 25.40 -17.04
C LYS A 639 44.90 26.22 -17.92
N ALA A 640 44.51 27.44 -18.28
CA ALA A 640 45.25 28.30 -19.22
C ALA A 640 46.64 28.74 -18.76
N GLY A 641 46.90 28.84 -17.45
CA GLY A 641 48.16 29.34 -16.91
C GLY A 641 49.40 28.58 -17.42
N PRO A 642 49.48 27.26 -17.29
CA PRO A 642 50.61 26.48 -17.80
C PRO A 642 50.74 26.55 -19.33
N LEU A 643 49.64 26.67 -20.05
CA LEU A 643 49.61 26.83 -21.51
C LEU A 643 50.22 28.16 -21.94
N ILE A 644 49.84 29.23 -21.30
CA ILE A 644 50.35 30.59 -21.56
C ILE A 644 51.86 30.63 -21.28
N ALA A 645 52.30 30.04 -20.16
CA ALA A 645 53.71 30.00 -19.80
C ALA A 645 54.54 29.24 -20.84
N ARG A 646 54.08 28.12 -21.37
CA ARG A 646 54.77 27.35 -22.43
C ARG A 646 54.72 28.06 -23.77
N GLY A 647 53.59 28.65 -24.14
CA GLY A 647 53.48 29.47 -25.33
C GLY A 647 54.40 30.66 -25.31
N ALA A 648 54.54 31.37 -24.16
CA ALA A 648 55.46 32.46 -23.96
C ALA A 648 56.94 32.00 -24.05
N ALA A 649 57.27 30.84 -23.46
CA ALA A 649 58.58 30.24 -23.56
C ALA A 649 58.91 29.83 -25.01
N ALA A 650 57.98 29.27 -25.74
CA ALA A 650 58.16 28.93 -27.16
C ALA A 650 58.40 30.17 -28.04
N VAL A 651 57.64 31.23 -27.81
CA VAL A 651 57.85 32.53 -28.48
C VAL A 651 59.20 33.15 -28.11
N ALA A 652 59.57 33.11 -26.82
CA ALA A 652 60.86 33.63 -26.36
C ALA A 652 62.02 32.87 -26.98
N LEU A 653 61.98 31.51 -27.01
CA LEU A 653 63.01 30.70 -27.64
C LEU A 653 63.05 30.89 -29.17
N GLY A 654 61.93 31.00 -29.83
CA GLY A 654 61.81 31.26 -31.26
C GLY A 654 62.37 32.63 -31.66
N ALA A 655 62.23 33.63 -30.81
CA ALA A 655 62.76 35.00 -31.02
C ALA A 655 64.29 35.10 -30.81
N VAL A 656 64.85 34.21 -29.94
CA VAL A 656 66.29 34.26 -29.59
C VAL A 656 67.15 33.27 -30.39
N VAL A 657 66.63 32.07 -30.71
CA VAL A 657 67.44 30.96 -31.30
C VAL A 657 66.88 30.47 -32.64
N GLY A 658 65.78 30.97 -33.10
CA GLY A 658 65.14 30.59 -34.38
C GLY A 658 63.94 29.63 -34.24
N PRO A 659 63.17 29.43 -35.33
CA PRO A 659 61.93 28.70 -35.28
C PRO A 659 62.01 27.24 -34.78
N ALA A 660 63.15 26.58 -35.00
CA ALA A 660 63.40 25.22 -34.54
C ALA A 660 63.50 25.11 -33.01
N ALA A 661 63.98 26.14 -32.33
CA ALA A 661 64.06 26.17 -30.87
C ALA A 661 62.69 26.39 -30.17
N ALA A 662 61.76 27.04 -30.89
CA ALA A 662 60.39 27.18 -30.38
C ALA A 662 59.68 25.84 -30.29
N LEU A 663 60.03 24.89 -31.17
CA LEU A 663 59.49 23.52 -31.15
C LEU A 663 60.01 22.73 -29.95
N LEU A 664 61.23 23.01 -29.46
CA LEU A 664 61.82 22.31 -28.31
C LEU A 664 61.03 22.57 -27.01
N ALA A 665 60.42 23.76 -26.85
CA ALA A 665 59.58 24.06 -25.71
C ALA A 665 58.25 23.32 -25.71
N LEU A 666 57.87 22.75 -26.86
CA LEU A 666 56.66 21.96 -27.05
C LEU A 666 56.92 20.46 -26.96
N ILE A 667 58.17 20.03 -26.83
CA ILE A 667 58.54 18.62 -26.62
C ILE A 667 58.42 18.30 -25.14
N SER A 668 57.64 17.30 -24.79
CA SER A 668 57.59 16.75 -23.45
C SER A 668 58.18 15.34 -23.47
N PRO A 669 59.30 15.08 -22.77
CA PRO A 669 59.79 13.72 -22.58
C PRO A 669 58.82 12.93 -21.74
N SER A 670 58.65 11.64 -22.02
CA SER A 670 57.86 10.75 -21.16
C SER A 670 58.78 10.15 -20.11
N ASP A 671 58.35 10.19 -18.87
CA ASP A 671 59.11 9.63 -17.75
C ASP A 671 58.62 8.24 -17.28
N ASN A 672 57.57 7.68 -17.91
CA ASN A 672 56.97 6.43 -17.46
C ASN A 672 56.68 5.42 -18.58
N GLU A 673 57.50 4.39 -18.67
CA GLU A 673 57.24 3.19 -19.50
C GLU A 673 56.55 2.05 -18.70
N ASP A 674 56.50 2.14 -17.38
CA ASP A 674 56.01 1.06 -16.52
C ASP A 674 54.48 1.08 -16.32
N ASN A 675 53.90 -0.14 -16.34
CA ASN A 675 52.53 -0.36 -15.99
C ASN A 675 52.31 -0.14 -14.48
N GLN A 676 51.68 0.95 -14.11
CA GLN A 676 51.42 1.31 -12.70
C GLN A 676 50.34 0.49 -12.02
N CYS A 677 49.60 -0.35 -12.75
CA CYS A 677 48.46 -1.11 -12.25
C CYS A 677 48.81 -2.05 -11.11
N THR A 678 49.99 -2.69 -11.14
CA THR A 678 50.47 -3.58 -10.08
C THR A 678 50.66 -2.81 -8.77
N ASN A 679 51.23 -1.62 -8.81
CA ASN A 679 51.46 -0.77 -7.64
C ASN A 679 50.16 -0.25 -7.08
N VAL A 680 49.21 0.16 -7.93
CA VAL A 680 47.89 0.63 -7.56
C VAL A 680 47.07 -0.48 -6.88
N LEU A 681 47.10 -1.67 -7.44
CA LEU A 681 46.39 -2.84 -6.86
C LEU A 681 46.99 -3.25 -5.50
N GLN A 682 48.33 -3.15 -5.34
CA GLN A 682 48.98 -3.41 -4.06
C GLN A 682 48.58 -2.35 -3.02
N GLN A 683 48.54 -1.05 -3.38
CA GLN A 683 48.09 0.03 -2.49
C GLN A 683 46.63 -0.13 -2.05
N MET A 684 45.76 -0.60 -2.94
CA MET A 684 44.36 -0.88 -2.61
C MET A 684 44.20 -2.12 -1.70
N LYS A 685 45.12 -3.09 -1.79
CA LYS A 685 45.14 -4.30 -0.94
C LYS A 685 45.78 -4.08 0.42
N SER A 686 46.81 -3.22 0.53
CA SER A 686 47.56 -3.01 1.78
C SER A 686 46.86 -2.18 2.86
N LYS A 687 45.66 -1.67 2.60
CA LYS A 687 44.86 -0.85 3.54
C LYS A 687 43.59 -1.56 4.01
N LYS A 688 43.67 -2.89 4.28
CA LYS A 688 42.64 -3.61 5.02
C LYS A 688 42.86 -3.44 6.54
#